data_7f6a1e955d7a9a28a960a23e713a7ec8
#
_entry.id   7f6a1e955d7a9a28a960a23e713a7ec8
#
_cell.length_a   1.000
_cell.length_b   1.000
_cell.length_c   1.000
_cell.angle_alpha   90.00
_cell.angle_beta   90.00
_cell.angle_gamma   90.00
#
_symmetry.space_group_name_H-M   'P 1'
#
loop_
_entity.id
_entity.type
_entity.pdbx_description
1 polymer ?
#
loop_
_entity_poly.entity_id
_entity_poly.type
_entity_poly.pdbx_seq_one_letter_code
_entity_poly.pdbx_strand_id
1 'polypeptide(L)'
;LRSRWKRRALPQVNKAVLPGGSRQTYNDPFAARFEVLMDSILVRGARTHNLKQIDVELPRNKLIVITGLSGSGKSSLAFDTLYAEGQRRYVESLSTYARQFLSMMEKPDVDHIEGLSPAISIEQKSTSHNPRSTVGTITEIYDYLRLLFARAGTPRCPEHGEDLEAQTISQMVDQVMNLADGTKLMLLAPVVKGRKGEHLQLLAELRAQGFVRALIDGQVLELDDIAPLDKRKKHDISVVVDRFKVRDDLAQRLAESFETALNLADGTAMIHFMDGEREDIAFSSRFACPVCGYSLAELEPRMFSFNNPAGACPTCDGLGIQQYFDPDKLISHPELSLAEGVIKGWDRRNIYYFTQLQALAKHYRFELETPWEELARHEREVILNGSGDEQIPFVYVGDRGRKVTREHAFEGVLPNMKRRYRETESNMVRDDLSKYIAVQPCAPCSGSRLRKESRHVFVDDHNIADIVRFPIGDAWRYFADLTLPGRKGEIADKIVHEIHARLEFLVNVGLDYLNLERSADTLSGGEAQRIRLASQIGAGLVGVMYILDEPSIGLHQRDNGRLLKTLERLRDLGNTVIVVEHDEDAIRAADHVLDIGPGAGVHGGEIVAQGTPQDVIDNPNSLTGQYLSGTREIAVPPYRIPGNPEKQLIVRGATGNNLQDVTLSLPLGLFIAITGVSGSGKSTLINGTLMPIAARELNRATTLTAAPYQKIEGLDQLDKVIDIDQ
;
A
#
# COMPACT_ATOMS: atom_id res chain seq x y z
N LEU A 1 -14.45 -31.58 24.59
CA LEU A 1 -14.64 -32.81 23.85
C LEU A 1 -13.32 -33.30 23.26
N ARG A 2 -12.46 -33.91 24.12
CA ARG A 2 -11.31 -34.71 23.67
C ARG A 2 -11.80 -36.13 23.52
N SER A 3 -11.87 -36.69 22.30
CA SER A 3 -11.76 -38.14 22.12
C SER A 3 -11.53 -38.50 20.64
N ARG A 4 -10.43 -39.21 20.43
CA ARG A 4 -10.23 -40.31 19.49
C ARG A 4 -10.25 -40.00 17.98
N TRP A 5 -9.07 -39.62 17.43
CA TRP A 5 -8.69 -40.14 16.13
C TRP A 5 -7.55 -41.14 16.29
N LYS A 6 -7.91 -42.46 16.23
CA LYS A 6 -6.95 -43.55 16.10
C LYS A 6 -6.37 -43.52 14.69
N ARG A 7 -5.03 -43.38 14.59
CA ARG A 7 -4.28 -43.64 13.36
C ARG A 7 -4.57 -45.10 12.93
N ARG A 8 -5.19 -45.26 11.78
CA ARG A 8 -5.18 -46.56 11.06
C ARG A 8 -3.82 -46.61 10.34
N ALA A 9 -2.97 -47.54 10.78
CA ALA A 9 -1.77 -47.93 10.08
C ALA A 9 -2.14 -48.60 8.76
N LEU A 10 -1.49 -48.20 7.67
CA LEU A 10 -1.51 -48.93 6.41
C LEU A 10 -0.88 -50.32 6.62
N PRO A 11 -1.39 -51.39 6.00
CA PRO A 11 -0.83 -52.72 6.14
C PRO A 11 0.56 -52.77 5.52
N GLN A 12 1.54 -53.23 6.29
CA GLN A 12 2.86 -53.64 5.79
C GLN A 12 2.69 -54.84 4.86
N VAL A 13 3.09 -54.65 3.60
CA VAL A 13 3.22 -55.78 2.67
C VAL A 13 4.48 -56.58 3.07
N ASN A 14 4.26 -57.77 3.59
CA ASN A 14 5.32 -58.77 3.88
C ASN A 14 6.06 -59.11 2.59
N LYS A 15 7.36 -58.83 2.57
CA LYS A 15 8.27 -59.36 1.55
C LYS A 15 8.47 -60.84 1.79
N ALA A 16 7.73 -61.68 1.05
CA ALA A 16 8.06 -63.11 0.92
C ALA A 16 9.25 -63.21 -0.05
N VAL A 17 10.40 -63.65 0.46
CA VAL A 17 11.58 -64.03 -0.32
C VAL A 17 11.34 -65.44 -0.85
N LEU A 18 11.21 -65.60 -2.17
CA LEU A 18 11.31 -66.89 -2.84
C LEU A 18 12.66 -66.93 -3.63
N PRO A 19 13.37 -68.07 -3.60
CA PRO A 19 14.67 -68.17 -4.22
C PRO A 19 14.59 -68.58 -5.71
N GLY A 20 15.34 -67.91 -6.55
CA GLY A 20 15.79 -68.38 -7.87
C GLY A 20 14.80 -68.22 -9.02
N GLY A 21 14.87 -67.13 -9.73
CA GLY A 21 14.21 -66.94 -11.05
C GLY A 21 14.71 -65.65 -11.72
N SER A 22 15.22 -65.81 -12.93
CA SER A 22 15.70 -64.74 -13.81
C SER A 22 14.78 -63.51 -13.82
N ARG A 23 15.37 -62.34 -13.62
CA ARG A 23 14.69 -61.03 -13.79
C ARG A 23 14.30 -60.84 -15.25
N GLN A 24 13.10 -61.18 -15.63
CA GLN A 24 12.41 -60.59 -16.76
C GLN A 24 11.82 -59.25 -16.28
N THR A 25 12.44 -58.13 -16.70
CA THR A 25 11.81 -56.80 -16.59
C THR A 25 10.64 -56.79 -17.56
N TYR A 26 9.44 -56.97 -17.03
CA TYR A 26 8.22 -56.61 -17.76
C TYR A 26 8.22 -55.07 -17.90
N ASN A 27 8.63 -54.60 -19.05
CA ASN A 27 8.32 -53.24 -19.50
C ASN A 27 6.82 -53.20 -19.79
N ASP A 28 6.02 -52.81 -18.77
CA ASP A 28 4.63 -52.49 -18.97
C ASP A 28 4.55 -51.16 -19.76
N PRO A 29 4.15 -51.17 -21.01
CA PRO A 29 4.03 -49.94 -21.81
C PRO A 29 2.95 -49.02 -21.26
N PHE A 30 2.04 -49.51 -20.42
CA PHE A 30 1.05 -48.69 -19.70
C PHE A 30 1.64 -47.96 -18.50
N ALA A 31 2.56 -48.57 -17.74
CA ALA A 31 3.24 -47.90 -16.63
C ALA A 31 4.15 -46.77 -17.10
N ALA A 32 4.96 -47.02 -18.20
CA ALA A 32 5.79 -46.00 -18.83
C ALA A 32 4.93 -44.83 -19.40
N ARG A 33 3.76 -45.14 -19.95
CA ARG A 33 2.85 -44.12 -20.48
C ARG A 33 2.16 -43.31 -19.39
N PHE A 34 1.91 -43.90 -18.18
CA PHE A 34 1.39 -43.21 -17.01
C PHE A 34 2.44 -42.31 -16.33
N GLU A 35 3.72 -42.73 -16.27
CA GLU A 35 4.81 -41.89 -15.79
C GLU A 35 5.04 -40.66 -16.68
N VAL A 36 5.06 -40.87 -18.03
CA VAL A 36 5.17 -39.77 -19.00
C VAL A 36 3.98 -38.82 -18.97
N LEU A 37 2.77 -39.31 -18.68
CA LEU A 37 1.57 -38.47 -18.53
C LEU A 37 1.56 -37.62 -17.24
N MET A 38 2.36 -37.96 -16.23
CA MET A 38 2.53 -37.19 -15.00
C MET A 38 3.58 -36.09 -15.11
N ASP A 39 4.46 -36.13 -16.10
CA ASP A 39 5.62 -35.22 -16.26
C ASP A 39 5.40 -34.12 -17.28
N SER A 40 4.26 -34.10 -18.00
CA SER A 40 3.95 -33.08 -18.99
C SER A 40 2.52 -32.52 -18.88
N ILE A 41 2.35 -31.28 -19.38
CA ILE A 41 1.06 -30.63 -19.60
C ILE A 41 0.74 -30.84 -21.09
N LEU A 42 -0.37 -31.51 -21.37
CA LEU A 42 -0.85 -31.77 -22.72
C LEU A 42 -2.03 -30.89 -23.05
N VAL A 43 -1.91 -30.09 -24.11
CA VAL A 43 -3.01 -29.29 -24.69
C VAL A 43 -3.30 -29.83 -26.06
N ARG A 44 -4.58 -30.08 -26.37
CA ARG A 44 -5.03 -30.56 -27.67
C ARG A 44 -6.11 -29.65 -28.23
N GLY A 45 -5.93 -29.20 -29.45
CA GLY A 45 -6.92 -28.45 -30.20
C GLY A 45 -7.28 -27.08 -29.62
N ALA A 46 -6.31 -26.33 -29.10
CA ALA A 46 -6.58 -25.00 -28.56
C ALA A 46 -6.90 -23.99 -29.68
N ARG A 47 -8.07 -23.30 -29.53
CA ARG A 47 -8.62 -22.35 -30.50
C ARG A 47 -8.99 -21.00 -29.88
N THR A 48 -8.55 -20.75 -28.65
CA THR A 48 -8.84 -19.51 -27.95
C THR A 48 -8.31 -18.31 -28.74
N HIS A 49 -9.14 -17.34 -29.02
CA HIS A 49 -8.86 -16.13 -29.80
C HIS A 49 -8.29 -16.43 -31.20
N ASN A 50 -6.99 -16.16 -31.45
CA ASN A 50 -6.34 -16.36 -32.73
C ASN A 50 -5.59 -17.69 -32.85
N LEU A 51 -5.63 -18.56 -31.84
CA LEU A 51 -4.97 -19.88 -31.90
C LEU A 51 -5.65 -20.79 -32.94
N LYS A 52 -4.84 -21.44 -33.79
CA LYS A 52 -5.29 -22.24 -34.93
C LYS A 52 -5.31 -23.74 -34.61
N GLN A 53 -6.13 -24.15 -33.64
CA GLN A 53 -6.30 -25.54 -33.24
C GLN A 53 -4.93 -26.23 -32.94
N ILE A 54 -4.13 -25.58 -32.08
CA ILE A 54 -2.79 -26.04 -31.78
C ILE A 54 -2.76 -27.16 -30.76
N ASP A 55 -1.82 -28.07 -30.95
CA ASP A 55 -1.44 -29.12 -30.00
C ASP A 55 -0.09 -28.78 -29.40
N VAL A 56 -0.01 -28.79 -28.04
CA VAL A 56 1.20 -28.43 -27.30
C VAL A 56 1.47 -29.43 -26.20
N GLU A 57 2.72 -29.81 -26.02
CA GLU A 57 3.21 -30.61 -24.88
C GLU A 57 4.30 -29.81 -24.16
N LEU A 58 4.06 -29.47 -22.89
CA LEU A 58 4.96 -28.67 -22.05
C LEU A 58 5.46 -29.52 -20.87
N PRO A 59 6.77 -29.58 -20.62
CA PRO A 59 7.31 -30.32 -19.48
C PRO A 59 6.94 -29.66 -18.15
N ARG A 60 6.59 -30.46 -17.14
CA ARG A 60 6.33 -29.95 -15.79
C ARG A 60 7.63 -29.73 -15.02
N ASN A 61 7.55 -28.89 -13.97
CA ASN A 61 8.70 -28.56 -13.11
C ASN A 61 9.90 -27.98 -13.88
N LYS A 62 9.61 -27.19 -14.91
CA LYS A 62 10.57 -26.55 -15.80
C LYS A 62 10.29 -25.07 -15.94
N LEU A 63 11.31 -24.32 -16.32
CA LEU A 63 11.19 -22.94 -16.78
C LEU A 63 10.87 -22.96 -18.29
N ILE A 64 9.66 -22.54 -18.63
CA ILE A 64 9.12 -22.56 -19.98
C ILE A 64 8.96 -21.12 -20.44
N VAL A 65 9.57 -20.75 -21.58
CA VAL A 65 9.37 -19.44 -22.19
C VAL A 65 8.49 -19.57 -23.42
N ILE A 66 7.40 -18.82 -23.44
CA ILE A 66 6.53 -18.65 -24.61
C ILE A 66 6.91 -17.34 -25.29
N THR A 67 7.44 -17.42 -26.50
CA THR A 67 7.93 -16.29 -27.28
C THR A 67 7.23 -16.17 -28.64
N GLY A 68 7.57 -15.16 -29.42
CA GLY A 68 7.00 -14.89 -30.74
C GLY A 68 6.56 -13.42 -30.89
N LEU A 69 6.09 -13.03 -32.06
CA LEU A 69 5.68 -11.66 -32.36
C LEU A 69 4.55 -11.17 -31.45
N SER A 70 4.46 -9.85 -31.25
CA SER A 70 3.31 -9.26 -30.57
C SER A 70 2.01 -9.59 -31.32
N GLY A 71 0.96 -10.02 -30.59
CA GLY A 71 -0.28 -10.47 -31.18
C GLY A 71 -0.25 -11.84 -31.86
N SER A 72 0.81 -12.64 -31.69
CA SER A 72 0.91 -13.99 -32.26
C SER A 72 0.03 -15.04 -31.55
N GLY A 73 -0.48 -14.77 -30.34
CA GLY A 73 -1.29 -15.71 -29.56
C GLY A 73 -0.66 -16.21 -28.27
N LYS A 74 0.51 -15.67 -27.87
CA LYS A 74 1.22 -16.05 -26.63
C LYS A 74 0.34 -15.95 -25.38
N SER A 75 -0.26 -14.78 -25.14
CA SER A 75 -1.12 -14.56 -24.00
C SER A 75 -2.42 -15.38 -24.09
N SER A 76 -2.95 -15.62 -25.30
CA SER A 76 -4.10 -16.50 -25.51
C SER A 76 -3.85 -17.93 -25.07
N LEU A 77 -2.62 -18.46 -25.28
CA LEU A 77 -2.24 -19.77 -24.78
C LEU A 77 -1.94 -19.75 -23.27
N ALA A 78 -1.10 -18.81 -22.82
CA ALA A 78 -0.63 -18.78 -21.44
C ALA A 78 -1.75 -18.43 -20.43
N PHE A 79 -2.48 -17.35 -20.67
CA PHE A 79 -3.49 -16.82 -19.75
C PHE A 79 -4.90 -17.31 -20.07
N ASP A 80 -5.36 -17.11 -21.29
CA ASP A 80 -6.75 -17.42 -21.65
C ASP A 80 -7.01 -18.92 -21.87
N THR A 81 -5.96 -19.75 -21.93
CA THR A 81 -6.08 -21.21 -22.04
C THR A 81 -5.54 -21.93 -20.82
N LEU A 82 -4.23 -21.89 -20.55
CA LEU A 82 -3.60 -22.66 -19.47
C LEU A 82 -4.01 -22.17 -18.09
N TYR A 83 -3.87 -20.86 -17.84
CA TYR A 83 -4.26 -20.28 -16.55
C TYR A 83 -5.77 -20.37 -16.32
N ALA A 84 -6.56 -20.00 -17.30
CA ALA A 84 -8.02 -20.00 -17.18
C ALA A 84 -8.56 -21.40 -16.82
N GLU A 85 -8.08 -22.45 -17.49
CA GLU A 85 -8.50 -23.83 -17.20
C GLU A 85 -7.95 -24.33 -15.86
N GLY A 86 -6.69 -24.00 -15.52
CA GLY A 86 -6.10 -24.36 -14.22
C GLY A 86 -6.86 -23.74 -13.05
N GLN A 87 -7.18 -22.45 -13.15
CA GLN A 87 -7.97 -21.72 -12.15
C GLN A 87 -9.42 -22.23 -12.08
N ARG A 88 -10.05 -22.48 -13.23
CA ARG A 88 -11.40 -23.02 -13.30
C ARG A 88 -11.51 -24.36 -12.56
N ARG A 89 -10.59 -25.31 -12.83
CA ARG A 89 -10.55 -26.63 -12.16
C ARG A 89 -10.29 -26.51 -10.66
N TYR A 90 -9.41 -25.59 -10.26
CA TYR A 90 -9.16 -25.31 -8.85
C TYR A 90 -10.41 -24.80 -8.14
N VAL A 91 -11.10 -23.82 -8.70
CA VAL A 91 -12.36 -23.27 -8.14
C VAL A 91 -13.45 -24.32 -8.10
N GLU A 92 -13.57 -25.19 -9.13
CA GLU A 92 -14.52 -26.30 -9.13
C GLU A 92 -14.26 -27.33 -8.02
N SER A 93 -13.01 -27.51 -7.61
CA SER A 93 -12.65 -28.43 -6.51
C SER A 93 -13.04 -27.90 -5.13
N LEU A 94 -13.34 -26.62 -5.00
CA LEU A 94 -13.71 -25.98 -3.73
C LEU A 94 -15.17 -26.26 -3.34
N SER A 95 -15.50 -26.07 -2.06
CA SER A 95 -16.86 -26.21 -1.55
C SER A 95 -17.82 -25.21 -2.23
N THR A 96 -19.11 -25.56 -2.31
CA THR A 96 -20.15 -24.69 -2.89
C THR A 96 -20.21 -23.30 -2.23
N TYR A 97 -19.92 -23.23 -0.93
CA TYR A 97 -19.85 -21.98 -0.19
C TYR A 97 -18.67 -21.12 -0.64
N ALA A 98 -17.47 -21.69 -0.77
CA ALA A 98 -16.28 -20.96 -1.22
C ALA A 98 -16.43 -20.45 -2.66
N ARG A 99 -17.08 -21.23 -3.55
CA ARG A 99 -17.34 -20.82 -4.94
C ARG A 99 -18.24 -19.59 -5.10
N GLN A 100 -19.08 -19.27 -4.11
CA GLN A 100 -19.93 -18.06 -4.15
C GLN A 100 -19.13 -16.75 -4.06
N PHE A 101 -17.90 -16.81 -3.56
CA PHE A 101 -17.04 -15.63 -3.38
C PHE A 101 -15.94 -15.49 -4.45
N LEU A 102 -15.82 -16.49 -5.35
CA LEU A 102 -14.80 -16.52 -6.39
C LEU A 102 -15.47 -16.45 -7.77
N SER A 103 -14.98 -15.56 -8.62
CA SER A 103 -15.41 -15.54 -10.02
C SER A 103 -14.86 -16.77 -10.74
N MET A 104 -15.76 -17.51 -11.43
CA MET A 104 -15.32 -18.58 -12.32
C MET A 104 -14.81 -17.99 -13.62
N MET A 105 -13.65 -18.44 -14.06
CA MET A 105 -13.14 -18.15 -15.40
C MET A 105 -14.02 -18.85 -16.45
N GLU A 106 -14.16 -18.23 -17.62
CA GLU A 106 -14.79 -18.86 -18.77
C GLU A 106 -14.00 -20.09 -19.20
N LYS A 107 -14.70 -21.11 -19.68
CA LYS A 107 -14.05 -22.32 -20.19
C LYS A 107 -13.34 -21.99 -21.49
N PRO A 108 -12.01 -22.21 -21.62
CA PRO A 108 -11.30 -21.95 -22.86
C PRO A 108 -11.79 -22.88 -23.99
N ASP A 109 -11.69 -22.40 -25.24
CA ASP A 109 -11.99 -23.20 -26.42
C ASP A 109 -10.81 -24.15 -26.73
N VAL A 110 -10.91 -25.35 -26.21
CA VAL A 110 -9.90 -26.39 -26.30
C VAL A 110 -10.55 -27.77 -26.26
N ASP A 111 -10.04 -28.71 -27.04
CA ASP A 111 -10.60 -30.06 -27.06
C ASP A 111 -10.27 -30.81 -25.76
N HIS A 112 -9.01 -30.74 -25.31
CA HIS A 112 -8.56 -31.46 -24.11
C HIS A 112 -7.30 -30.82 -23.50
N ILE A 113 -7.25 -30.78 -22.14
CA ILE A 113 -6.03 -30.39 -21.38
C ILE A 113 -5.84 -31.38 -20.23
N GLU A 114 -4.61 -31.92 -20.11
CA GLU A 114 -4.18 -32.78 -19.01
C GLU A 114 -2.91 -32.25 -18.33
N GLY A 115 -2.61 -32.72 -17.12
CA GLY A 115 -1.38 -32.45 -16.40
C GLY A 115 -1.29 -31.07 -15.72
N LEU A 116 -2.37 -30.28 -15.70
CA LEU A 116 -2.36 -28.96 -15.04
C LEU A 116 -2.20 -29.08 -13.53
N SER A 117 -1.34 -28.26 -12.96
CA SER A 117 -1.27 -27.94 -11.53
C SER A 117 -2.15 -26.72 -11.20
N PRO A 118 -2.45 -26.45 -9.90
CA PRO A 118 -3.03 -25.18 -9.50
C PRO A 118 -2.24 -24.02 -10.08
N ALA A 119 -2.92 -23.06 -10.72
CA ALA A 119 -2.28 -22.01 -11.49
C ALA A 119 -2.33 -20.67 -10.74
N ILE A 120 -1.22 -19.92 -10.78
CA ILE A 120 -1.08 -18.56 -10.26
C ILE A 120 -0.64 -17.66 -11.42
N SER A 121 -1.41 -16.60 -11.68
CA SER A 121 -1.13 -15.60 -12.70
C SER A 121 -0.47 -14.37 -12.07
N ILE A 122 0.56 -13.86 -12.70
CA ILE A 122 1.21 -12.60 -12.34
C ILE A 122 1.22 -11.69 -13.58
N GLU A 123 0.06 -11.03 -13.78
CA GLU A 123 -0.16 -10.12 -14.89
C GLU A 123 0.33 -8.71 -14.57
N GLN A 124 0.60 -7.94 -15.63
CA GLN A 124 1.01 -6.54 -15.55
C GLN A 124 -0.14 -5.60 -15.13
N LYS A 125 -1.40 -6.03 -15.26
CA LYS A 125 -2.59 -5.19 -15.07
C LYS A 125 -2.89 -4.88 -13.60
N SER A 126 -3.32 -3.64 -13.38
CA SER A 126 -3.91 -3.02 -12.20
C SER A 126 -3.09 -3.03 -10.90
N THR A 127 -2.54 -1.87 -10.61
CA THR A 127 -2.21 -1.44 -9.25
C THR A 127 -3.50 -1.34 -8.42
N SER A 128 -3.44 -1.69 -7.16
CA SER A 128 -4.55 -1.47 -6.23
C SER A 128 -4.80 0.03 -6.07
N HIS A 129 -6.00 0.50 -6.38
CA HIS A 129 -6.40 1.90 -6.14
C HIS A 129 -6.76 2.19 -4.68
N ASN A 130 -6.50 1.28 -3.77
CA ASN A 130 -6.74 1.51 -2.35
C ASN A 130 -5.61 2.36 -1.74
N PRO A 131 -5.88 3.61 -1.29
CA PRO A 131 -4.85 4.52 -0.75
C PRO A 131 -4.21 4.03 0.55
N ARG A 132 -4.76 2.97 1.16
CA ARG A 132 -4.19 2.30 2.33
C ARG A 132 -3.29 1.12 2.00
N SER A 133 -3.18 0.74 0.72
CA SER A 133 -2.25 -0.30 0.28
C SER A 133 -0.86 0.27 0.10
N THR A 134 0.13 -0.33 0.75
CA THR A 134 1.55 0.03 0.62
C THR A 134 2.37 -1.19 0.22
N VAL A 135 3.61 -0.99 -0.22
CA VAL A 135 4.54 -2.09 -0.49
C VAL A 135 4.61 -3.03 0.71
N GLY A 136 4.77 -2.48 1.94
CA GLY A 136 4.84 -3.27 3.17
C GLY A 136 3.60 -4.11 3.46
N THR A 137 2.38 -3.60 3.11
CA THR A 137 1.14 -4.36 3.34
C THR A 137 0.88 -5.42 2.28
N ILE A 138 1.26 -5.18 1.02
CA ILE A 138 1.10 -6.14 -0.07
C ILE A 138 2.06 -7.33 0.11
N THR A 139 3.26 -7.07 0.64
CA THR A 139 4.29 -8.09 0.89
C THR A 139 4.15 -8.77 2.25
N GLU A 140 3.13 -8.42 3.05
CA GLU A 140 2.92 -8.87 4.43
C GLU A 140 4.05 -8.50 5.41
N ILE A 141 5.12 -7.84 4.95
CA ILE A 141 6.24 -7.42 5.81
C ILE A 141 5.74 -6.53 6.95
N TYR A 142 4.77 -5.65 6.66
CA TYR A 142 4.19 -4.75 7.66
C TYR A 142 3.47 -5.51 8.78
N ASP A 143 2.88 -6.68 8.50
CA ASP A 143 2.22 -7.50 9.52
C ASP A 143 3.23 -8.14 10.47
N TYR A 144 4.39 -8.58 9.95
CA TYR A 144 5.49 -9.04 10.77
C TYR A 144 6.14 -7.90 11.57
N LEU A 145 6.28 -6.71 10.99
CA LEU A 145 6.75 -5.52 11.71
C LEU A 145 5.84 -5.20 12.91
N ARG A 146 4.52 -5.16 12.70
CA ARG A 146 3.56 -4.95 13.79
C ARG A 146 3.70 -5.97 14.91
N LEU A 147 3.96 -7.23 14.55
CA LEU A 147 4.17 -8.29 15.52
C LEU A 147 5.51 -8.10 16.27
N LEU A 148 6.57 -7.75 15.57
CA LEU A 148 7.89 -7.48 16.15
C LEU A 148 7.81 -6.34 17.19
N PHE A 149 7.21 -5.21 16.81
CA PHE A 149 7.08 -4.05 17.70
C PHE A 149 6.18 -4.33 18.91
N ALA A 150 5.14 -5.14 18.74
CA ALA A 150 4.28 -5.52 19.87
C ALA A 150 4.94 -6.52 20.83
N ARG A 151 5.88 -7.34 20.37
CA ARG A 151 6.48 -8.42 21.17
C ARG A 151 7.88 -8.07 21.74
N ALA A 152 8.66 -7.31 20.99
CA ALA A 152 10.04 -6.99 21.33
C ALA A 152 10.31 -5.48 21.50
N GLY A 153 9.34 -4.62 21.12
CA GLY A 153 9.48 -3.16 21.20
C GLY A 153 9.63 -2.66 22.65
N THR A 154 10.33 -1.55 22.77
CA THR A 154 10.47 -0.79 24.03
C THR A 154 9.69 0.52 23.87
N PRO A 155 8.61 0.72 24.63
CA PRO A 155 7.86 1.98 24.58
C PRO A 155 8.60 3.08 25.32
N ARG A 156 8.64 4.28 24.74
CA ARG A 156 9.23 5.49 25.32
C ARG A 156 8.16 6.55 25.53
N CYS A 157 8.38 7.40 26.54
CA CYS A 157 7.50 8.52 26.81
C CYS A 157 7.50 9.52 25.64
N PRO A 158 6.34 9.91 25.08
CA PRO A 158 6.28 10.85 23.97
C PRO A 158 6.79 12.27 24.30
N GLU A 159 6.92 12.62 25.57
CA GLU A 159 7.32 13.96 26.04
C GLU A 159 8.76 13.99 26.56
N HIS A 160 9.19 12.93 27.24
CA HIS A 160 10.51 12.89 27.89
C HIS A 160 11.51 12.02 27.14
N GLY A 161 11.05 11.12 26.23
CA GLY A 161 11.92 10.17 25.53
C GLY A 161 12.42 9.01 26.39
N GLU A 162 12.11 9.02 27.71
CA GLU A 162 12.50 7.96 28.64
C GLU A 162 11.74 6.66 28.38
N ASP A 163 12.39 5.53 28.60
CA ASP A 163 11.77 4.22 28.51
C ASP A 163 10.63 4.10 29.55
N LEU A 164 9.51 3.51 29.15
CA LEU A 164 8.42 3.27 30.08
C LEU A 164 8.73 2.02 30.92
N GLU A 165 8.78 2.22 32.22
CA GLU A 165 9.10 1.18 33.19
C GLU A 165 7.84 0.72 33.95
N ALA A 166 7.98 -0.39 34.71
CA ALA A 166 6.93 -0.84 35.62
C ALA A 166 6.71 0.18 36.75
N GLN A 167 5.51 0.72 36.87
CA GLN A 167 5.14 1.65 37.92
C GLN A 167 4.75 0.87 39.19
N THR A 168 5.29 1.28 40.33
CA THR A 168 4.90 0.69 41.63
C THR A 168 3.55 1.23 42.12
N ILE A 169 2.85 0.46 42.95
CA ILE A 169 1.57 0.88 43.55
C ILE A 169 1.75 2.20 44.33
N SER A 170 2.86 2.38 45.05
CA SER A 170 3.13 3.63 45.75
C SER A 170 3.18 4.84 44.83
N GLN A 171 3.86 4.72 43.67
CA GLN A 171 3.91 5.78 42.66
C GLN A 171 2.56 6.10 42.06
N MET A 172 1.71 5.07 41.82
CA MET A 172 0.33 5.26 41.35
C MET A 172 -0.51 6.01 42.39
N VAL A 173 -0.42 5.64 43.65
CA VAL A 173 -1.09 6.31 44.78
C VAL A 173 -0.63 7.75 44.87
N ASP A 174 0.67 8.03 44.89
CA ASP A 174 1.22 9.38 44.99
C ASP A 174 0.72 10.27 43.83
N GLN A 175 0.63 9.74 42.62
CA GLN A 175 0.12 10.49 41.48
C GLN A 175 -1.37 10.87 41.65
N VAL A 176 -2.19 9.98 42.19
CA VAL A 176 -3.61 10.28 42.47
C VAL A 176 -3.76 11.23 43.64
N MET A 177 -2.92 11.07 44.68
CA MET A 177 -2.94 11.97 45.88
C MET A 177 -2.49 13.40 45.57
N ASN A 178 -1.72 13.61 44.50
CA ASN A 178 -1.33 14.94 44.03
C ASN A 178 -2.43 15.69 43.27
N LEU A 179 -3.58 15.06 43.02
CA LEU A 179 -4.72 15.72 42.41
C LEU A 179 -5.38 16.66 43.45
N ALA A 180 -6.16 17.65 42.98
CA ALA A 180 -6.80 18.62 43.81
C ALA A 180 -7.72 17.96 44.87
N ASP A 181 -7.64 18.43 46.12
CA ASP A 181 -8.50 17.94 47.20
C ASP A 181 -10.00 18.03 46.87
N GLY A 182 -10.75 17.02 47.26
CA GLY A 182 -12.21 16.92 46.98
C GLY A 182 -12.55 16.42 45.55
N THR A 183 -11.57 16.19 44.66
CA THR A 183 -11.81 15.63 43.31
C THR A 183 -12.51 14.27 43.42
N LYS A 184 -13.65 14.09 42.72
CA LYS A 184 -14.43 12.83 42.71
C LYS A 184 -13.92 11.90 41.64
N LEU A 185 -13.47 10.72 42.03
CA LEU A 185 -12.82 9.75 41.17
C LEU A 185 -13.42 8.35 41.30
N MET A 186 -13.28 7.57 40.24
CA MET A 186 -13.48 6.11 40.27
C MET A 186 -12.18 5.44 39.85
N LEU A 187 -11.77 4.41 40.59
CA LEU A 187 -10.72 3.50 40.19
C LEU A 187 -11.36 2.33 39.45
N LEU A 188 -10.93 2.16 38.23
CA LEU A 188 -11.46 1.18 37.28
C LEU A 188 -10.43 0.12 36.95
N ALA A 189 -10.88 -1.12 36.80
CA ALA A 189 -10.11 -2.24 36.25
C ALA A 189 -10.64 -2.58 34.85
N PRO A 190 -9.93 -2.27 33.75
CA PRO A 190 -10.38 -2.53 32.39
C PRO A 190 -10.21 -4.01 32.02
N VAL A 191 -11.29 -4.81 32.16
CA VAL A 191 -11.29 -6.28 31.94
C VAL A 191 -11.61 -6.70 30.50
N VAL A 192 -12.31 -5.86 29.74
CA VAL A 192 -12.60 -6.07 28.31
C VAL A 192 -12.34 -4.79 27.54
N LYS A 193 -11.56 -4.86 26.45
CA LYS A 193 -11.30 -3.76 25.53
C LYS A 193 -11.62 -4.16 24.10
N GLY A 194 -12.65 -3.53 23.51
CA GLY A 194 -13.02 -3.66 22.10
C GLY A 194 -13.32 -5.07 21.64
N ARG A 195 -13.83 -5.96 22.51
CA ARG A 195 -14.16 -7.36 22.18
C ARG A 195 -15.67 -7.54 21.96
N LYS A 196 -16.02 -8.31 20.91
CA LYS A 196 -17.41 -8.69 20.67
C LYS A 196 -17.82 -9.83 21.60
N GLY A 197 -19.08 -9.81 22.04
CA GLY A 197 -19.63 -10.86 22.88
C GLY A 197 -20.69 -10.36 23.84
N GLU A 198 -21.50 -11.25 24.38
CA GLU A 198 -22.49 -10.95 25.41
C GLU A 198 -21.84 -10.82 26.81
N HIS A 199 -20.62 -11.32 26.99
CA HIS A 199 -19.79 -11.30 28.21
C HIS A 199 -20.48 -11.80 29.49
N LEU A 200 -21.54 -12.62 29.36
CA LEU A 200 -22.36 -13.09 30.48
C LEU A 200 -21.57 -13.81 31.58
N GLN A 201 -20.64 -14.69 31.19
CA GLN A 201 -19.83 -15.43 32.15
C GLN A 201 -18.92 -14.50 32.95
N LEU A 202 -18.24 -13.56 32.29
CA LEU A 202 -17.40 -12.56 32.97
C LEU A 202 -18.21 -11.71 33.95
N LEU A 203 -19.37 -11.21 33.51
CA LEU A 203 -20.23 -10.40 34.36
C LEU A 203 -20.73 -11.18 35.59
N ALA A 204 -21.03 -12.48 35.41
CA ALA A 204 -21.42 -13.36 36.52
C ALA A 204 -20.24 -13.59 37.49
N GLU A 205 -19.03 -13.81 36.98
CA GLU A 205 -17.80 -13.97 37.79
C GLU A 205 -17.50 -12.70 38.60
N LEU A 206 -17.65 -11.51 38.01
CA LEU A 206 -17.46 -10.22 38.67
C LEU A 206 -18.49 -10.01 39.82
N ARG A 207 -19.76 -10.38 39.61
CA ARG A 207 -20.79 -10.37 40.66
C ARG A 207 -20.43 -11.31 41.82
N ALA A 208 -19.97 -12.53 41.47
CA ALA A 208 -19.59 -13.50 42.49
C ALA A 208 -18.37 -13.05 43.33
N GLN A 209 -17.53 -12.20 42.79
CA GLN A 209 -16.41 -11.54 43.48
C GLN A 209 -16.82 -10.33 44.32
N GLY A 210 -18.10 -9.94 44.29
CA GLY A 210 -18.65 -8.86 45.12
C GLY A 210 -18.57 -7.46 44.49
N PHE A 211 -18.22 -7.32 43.22
CA PHE A 211 -18.26 -6.02 42.54
C PHE A 211 -19.72 -5.63 42.27
N VAL A 212 -20.01 -4.32 42.42
CA VAL A 212 -21.38 -3.77 42.33
C VAL A 212 -21.60 -3.07 40.99
N ARG A 213 -20.57 -2.43 40.41
CA ARG A 213 -20.70 -1.57 39.22
C ARG A 213 -19.62 -1.81 38.19
N ALA A 214 -19.98 -1.56 36.94
CA ALA A 214 -19.04 -1.50 35.85
C ALA A 214 -19.33 -0.28 34.94
N LEU A 215 -18.29 0.26 34.37
CA LEU A 215 -18.34 1.20 33.26
C LEU A 215 -18.37 0.40 31.97
N ILE A 216 -19.49 0.40 31.23
CA ILE A 216 -19.67 -0.33 29.98
C ILE A 216 -19.98 0.69 28.89
N ASP A 217 -19.15 0.71 27.85
CA ASP A 217 -19.31 1.60 26.71
C ASP A 217 -19.53 3.06 27.11
N GLY A 218 -18.84 3.53 28.16
CA GLY A 218 -18.93 4.89 28.71
C GLY A 218 -20.08 5.13 29.68
N GLN A 219 -20.89 4.11 30.03
CA GLN A 219 -21.97 4.24 30.99
C GLN A 219 -21.72 3.41 32.25
N VAL A 220 -21.87 4.03 33.43
CA VAL A 220 -21.77 3.31 34.70
C VAL A 220 -23.09 2.62 34.97
N LEU A 221 -23.06 1.29 35.04
CA LEU A 221 -24.20 0.40 35.25
C LEU A 221 -24.02 -0.44 36.52
N GLU A 222 -25.09 -0.79 37.20
CA GLU A 222 -25.05 -1.78 38.28
C GLU A 222 -25.02 -3.19 37.67
N LEU A 223 -24.08 -4.02 38.14
CA LEU A 223 -23.84 -5.34 37.56
C LEU A 223 -25.11 -6.25 37.63
N ASP A 224 -25.97 -6.04 38.61
CA ASP A 224 -27.22 -6.80 38.79
C ASP A 224 -28.28 -6.44 37.72
N ASP A 225 -28.25 -5.22 37.21
CA ASP A 225 -29.23 -4.71 36.26
C ASP A 225 -28.80 -4.81 34.80
N ILE A 226 -27.59 -5.36 34.53
CA ILE A 226 -27.06 -5.45 33.17
C ILE A 226 -27.74 -6.56 32.39
N ALA A 227 -28.47 -6.19 31.33
CA ALA A 227 -28.98 -7.10 30.33
C ALA A 227 -27.82 -7.67 29.47
N PRO A 228 -28.01 -8.85 28.83
CA PRO A 228 -27.01 -9.39 27.90
C PRO A 228 -26.58 -8.33 26.86
N LEU A 229 -25.27 -8.13 26.70
CA LEU A 229 -24.73 -7.18 25.76
C LEU A 229 -24.91 -7.66 24.30
N ASP A 230 -24.92 -6.74 23.34
CA ASP A 230 -25.09 -7.11 21.92
C ASP A 230 -23.84 -7.85 21.40
N LYS A 231 -24.00 -9.16 21.14
CA LYS A 231 -22.92 -10.02 20.64
C LYS A 231 -22.26 -9.58 19.35
N ARG A 232 -22.89 -8.66 18.59
CA ARG A 232 -22.37 -8.18 17.30
C ARG A 232 -21.52 -6.92 17.45
N LYS A 233 -21.71 -6.19 18.56
CA LYS A 233 -20.94 -4.97 18.86
C LYS A 233 -19.67 -5.28 19.64
N LYS A 234 -18.71 -4.40 19.52
CA LYS A 234 -17.52 -4.41 20.39
C LYS A 234 -17.88 -3.65 21.67
N HIS A 235 -17.47 -4.22 22.79
CA HIS A 235 -17.72 -3.63 24.11
C HIS A 235 -16.42 -3.35 24.85
N ASP A 236 -16.40 -2.27 25.61
CA ASP A 236 -15.39 -1.93 26.58
C ASP A 236 -16.01 -2.05 27.97
N ILE A 237 -15.43 -2.92 28.82
CA ILE A 237 -15.94 -3.17 30.17
C ILE A 237 -14.83 -2.92 31.16
N SER A 238 -15.06 -1.95 32.09
CA SER A 238 -14.16 -1.66 33.19
C SER A 238 -14.93 -1.78 34.52
N VAL A 239 -14.40 -2.59 35.43
CA VAL A 239 -15.02 -2.79 36.76
C VAL A 239 -14.70 -1.60 37.63
N VAL A 240 -15.70 -1.07 38.34
CA VAL A 240 -15.49 -0.04 39.36
C VAL A 240 -15.00 -0.72 40.65
N VAL A 241 -13.70 -0.61 40.91
CA VAL A 241 -13.04 -1.21 42.09
C VAL A 241 -13.28 -0.33 43.31
N ASP A 242 -13.11 0.98 43.18
CA ASP A 242 -13.33 1.94 44.27
C ASP A 242 -13.89 3.26 43.72
N ARG A 243 -14.58 4.01 44.61
CA ARG A 243 -15.17 5.31 44.34
C ARG A 243 -14.93 6.23 45.51
N PHE A 244 -14.16 7.28 45.29
CA PHE A 244 -13.67 8.12 46.37
C PHE A 244 -13.56 9.61 46.00
N LYS A 245 -13.29 10.43 46.98
CA LYS A 245 -12.84 11.80 46.81
C LYS A 245 -11.41 11.89 47.34
N VAL A 246 -10.56 12.63 46.65
CA VAL A 246 -9.17 12.86 47.08
C VAL A 246 -9.17 13.52 48.46
N ARG A 247 -8.45 12.92 49.42
CA ARG A 247 -8.27 13.40 50.80
C ARG A 247 -6.96 12.81 51.35
N ASP A 248 -6.31 13.47 52.28
CA ASP A 248 -5.01 13.09 52.82
C ASP A 248 -5.00 11.70 53.49
N ASP A 249 -6.13 11.20 53.98
CA ASP A 249 -6.24 9.91 54.71
C ASP A 249 -6.48 8.70 53.79
N LEU A 250 -6.43 8.88 52.49
CA LEU A 250 -6.87 7.87 51.53
C LEU A 250 -5.75 6.88 51.07
N ALA A 251 -4.50 7.21 51.29
CA ALA A 251 -3.35 6.52 50.64
C ALA A 251 -3.34 5.00 50.86
N GLN A 252 -3.59 4.52 52.10
CA GLN A 252 -3.60 3.07 52.39
C GLN A 252 -4.72 2.34 51.64
N ARG A 253 -5.94 2.85 51.72
CA ARG A 253 -7.12 2.30 51.05
C ARG A 253 -6.93 2.27 49.54
N LEU A 254 -6.37 3.36 49.02
CA LEU A 254 -6.11 3.48 47.56
C LEU A 254 -5.07 2.46 47.10
N ALA A 255 -4.03 2.16 47.91
CA ALA A 255 -3.06 1.12 47.59
C ALA A 255 -3.68 -0.26 47.49
N GLU A 256 -4.56 -0.64 48.43
CA GLU A 256 -5.31 -1.90 48.43
C GLU A 256 -6.26 -1.97 47.24
N SER A 257 -6.89 -0.85 46.87
CA SER A 257 -7.76 -0.75 45.71
C SER A 257 -6.98 -0.85 44.38
N PHE A 258 -5.80 -0.25 44.29
CA PHE A 258 -4.90 -0.43 43.13
C PHE A 258 -4.42 -1.86 42.99
N GLU A 259 -4.02 -2.53 44.08
CA GLU A 259 -3.63 -3.92 44.05
C GLU A 259 -4.75 -4.80 43.50
N THR A 260 -5.97 -4.58 43.95
CA THR A 260 -7.18 -5.26 43.46
C THR A 260 -7.43 -4.99 41.97
N ALA A 261 -7.34 -3.73 41.54
CA ALA A 261 -7.55 -3.35 40.14
C ALA A 261 -6.51 -3.96 39.19
N LEU A 262 -5.23 -3.91 39.59
CA LEU A 262 -4.11 -4.46 38.81
C LEU A 262 -4.18 -5.98 38.66
N ASN A 263 -4.57 -6.68 39.75
CA ASN A 263 -4.77 -8.14 39.72
C ASN A 263 -5.95 -8.53 38.83
N LEU A 264 -7.02 -7.76 38.83
CA LEU A 264 -8.23 -8.02 38.03
C LEU A 264 -8.04 -7.76 36.54
N ALA A 265 -7.24 -6.75 36.19
CA ALA A 265 -7.03 -6.29 34.82
C ALA A 265 -5.59 -6.48 34.30
N ASP A 266 -4.93 -7.56 34.71
CA ASP A 266 -3.61 -8.00 34.25
C ASP A 266 -2.55 -6.90 34.25
N GLY A 267 -2.47 -6.15 35.37
CA GLY A 267 -1.46 -5.11 35.58
C GLY A 267 -1.84 -3.73 35.06
N THR A 268 -3.14 -3.50 34.76
CA THR A 268 -3.63 -2.18 34.34
C THR A 268 -4.73 -1.68 35.27
N ALA A 269 -4.73 -0.36 35.51
CA ALA A 269 -5.78 0.32 36.25
C ALA A 269 -6.06 1.67 35.59
N MET A 270 -7.20 2.29 35.88
CA MET A 270 -7.61 3.56 35.29
C MET A 270 -8.32 4.43 36.33
N ILE A 271 -7.98 5.68 36.42
CA ILE A 271 -8.72 6.69 37.19
C ILE A 271 -9.63 7.43 36.24
N HIS A 272 -10.93 7.36 36.51
CA HIS A 272 -11.99 8.05 35.79
C HIS A 272 -12.48 9.26 36.59
N PHE A 273 -12.51 10.42 35.92
CA PHE A 273 -13.04 11.66 36.53
C PHE A 273 -14.55 11.70 36.41
N MET A 274 -15.21 11.80 37.56
CA MET A 274 -16.68 11.79 37.62
C MET A 274 -17.32 13.11 37.19
N ASP A 275 -16.53 14.15 36.91
CA ASP A 275 -17.01 15.43 36.36
C ASP A 275 -17.19 15.37 34.83
N GLY A 276 -16.61 14.39 34.15
CA GLY A 276 -16.72 14.21 32.70
C GLY A 276 -15.97 15.24 31.86
N GLU A 277 -15.20 16.14 32.47
CA GLU A 277 -14.47 17.21 31.77
C GLU A 277 -12.99 16.87 31.49
N ARG A 278 -12.46 15.87 32.17
CA ARG A 278 -11.05 15.48 32.10
C ARG A 278 -10.87 14.10 31.50
N GLU A 279 -9.76 13.91 30.80
CA GLU A 279 -9.37 12.59 30.29
C GLU A 279 -8.98 11.65 31.43
N ASP A 280 -9.32 10.37 31.28
CA ASP A 280 -8.98 9.32 32.22
C ASP A 280 -7.46 9.11 32.31
N ILE A 281 -6.94 8.84 33.51
CA ILE A 281 -5.54 8.55 33.75
C ILE A 281 -5.36 7.03 33.76
N ALA A 282 -4.57 6.50 32.82
CA ALA A 282 -4.22 5.09 32.78
C ALA A 282 -2.95 4.82 33.62
N PHE A 283 -2.97 3.73 34.38
CA PHE A 283 -1.85 3.23 35.16
C PHE A 283 -1.44 1.84 34.69
N SER A 284 -0.16 1.56 34.71
CA SER A 284 0.37 0.25 34.33
C SER A 284 1.51 -0.18 35.28
N SER A 285 1.39 -1.40 35.76
CA SER A 285 2.50 -2.02 36.49
C SER A 285 3.63 -2.48 35.56
N ARG A 286 3.52 -2.24 34.24
CA ARG A 286 4.51 -2.67 33.24
C ARG A 286 5.14 -1.52 32.47
N PHE A 287 4.36 -0.47 32.10
CA PHE A 287 4.81 0.61 31.19
C PHE A 287 4.34 1.98 31.67
N ALA A 288 5.13 2.66 32.48
CA ALA A 288 4.87 4.03 32.90
C ALA A 288 6.13 4.89 32.85
N CYS A 289 5.98 6.19 32.53
CA CYS A 289 7.07 7.14 32.52
C CYS A 289 7.47 7.51 33.95
N PRO A 290 8.73 7.38 34.35
CA PRO A 290 9.17 7.71 35.69
C PRO A 290 9.07 9.23 36.00
N VAL A 291 9.05 10.09 34.94
CA VAL A 291 9.03 11.56 35.10
C VAL A 291 7.62 12.11 35.20
N CYS A 292 6.73 11.79 34.24
CA CYS A 292 5.37 12.38 34.19
C CYS A 292 4.25 11.40 34.49
N GLY A 293 4.55 10.11 34.68
CA GLY A 293 3.52 9.09 34.92
C GLY A 293 2.69 8.71 33.70
N TYR A 294 3.02 9.22 32.49
CA TYR A 294 2.37 8.76 31.25
C TYR A 294 2.48 7.25 31.14
N SER A 295 1.37 6.58 30.90
CA SER A 295 1.32 5.12 30.95
C SER A 295 0.66 4.51 29.73
N LEU A 296 1.18 3.35 29.30
CA LEU A 296 0.58 2.47 28.29
C LEU A 296 0.11 1.18 28.94
N ALA A 297 -1.12 0.78 28.65
CA ALA A 297 -1.69 -0.44 29.21
C ALA A 297 -1.00 -1.71 28.70
N GLU A 298 -0.86 -1.85 27.39
CA GLU A 298 -0.27 -3.04 26.75
C GLU A 298 0.17 -2.71 25.32
N LEU A 299 1.22 -3.41 24.84
CA LEU A 299 1.63 -3.35 23.44
C LEU A 299 0.93 -4.45 22.66
N GLU A 300 0.03 -4.09 21.74
CA GLU A 300 -0.70 -4.99 20.87
C GLU A 300 -0.40 -4.73 19.38
N PRO A 301 -0.38 -5.76 18.50
CA PRO A 301 -0.14 -5.56 17.06
C PRO A 301 -1.13 -4.57 16.40
N ARG A 302 -2.36 -4.45 16.93
CA ARG A 302 -3.36 -3.50 16.40
C ARG A 302 -2.98 -2.03 16.60
N MET A 303 -2.16 -1.71 17.62
CA MET A 303 -1.65 -0.36 17.85
C MET A 303 -0.72 0.12 16.73
N PHE A 304 -0.07 -0.79 16.03
CA PHE A 304 0.82 -0.48 14.91
C PHE A 304 0.14 -0.58 13.56
N SER A 305 -1.18 -0.73 13.51
CA SER A 305 -1.96 -0.80 12.27
C SER A 305 -2.60 0.54 11.96
N PHE A 306 -2.20 1.17 10.85
CA PHE A 306 -2.87 2.37 10.35
C PHE A 306 -4.27 2.10 9.75
N ASN A 307 -4.66 0.82 9.58
CA ASN A 307 -6.01 0.39 9.17
C ASN A 307 -6.93 0.08 10.36
N ASN A 308 -6.45 0.27 11.59
CA ASN A 308 -7.22 0.03 12.81
C ASN A 308 -7.30 1.33 13.62
N PRO A 309 -8.46 1.72 14.16
CA PRO A 309 -8.61 2.93 14.97
C PRO A 309 -7.68 3.01 16.19
N ALA A 310 -7.26 1.85 16.73
CA ALA A 310 -6.30 1.80 17.85
C ALA A 310 -4.90 2.28 17.47
N GLY A 311 -4.52 2.22 16.19
CA GLY A 311 -3.19 2.61 15.72
C GLY A 311 -3.21 3.77 14.72
N ALA A 312 -4.33 4.01 14.03
CA ALA A 312 -4.44 5.05 13.02
C ALA A 312 -4.37 6.46 13.62
N CYS A 313 -3.64 7.35 12.99
CA CYS A 313 -3.66 8.77 13.35
C CYS A 313 -5.09 9.33 13.25
N PRO A 314 -5.66 9.91 14.31
CA PRO A 314 -7.05 10.36 14.31
C PRO A 314 -7.30 11.55 13.35
N THR A 315 -6.27 12.32 13.00
CA THR A 315 -6.38 13.49 12.13
C THR A 315 -6.51 13.11 10.66
N CYS A 316 -5.78 12.08 10.19
CA CYS A 316 -5.80 11.63 8.81
C CYS A 316 -6.43 10.24 8.62
N ASP A 317 -6.99 9.67 9.68
CA ASP A 317 -7.60 8.33 9.67
C ASP A 317 -6.69 7.26 9.04
N GLY A 318 -5.39 7.33 9.35
CA GLY A 318 -4.39 6.38 8.85
C GLY A 318 -3.98 6.57 7.38
N LEU A 319 -4.36 7.67 6.72
CA LEU A 319 -3.96 7.95 5.34
C LEU A 319 -2.53 8.53 5.24
N GLY A 320 -2.03 9.17 6.29
CA GLY A 320 -0.72 9.83 6.30
C GLY A 320 -0.69 11.17 5.59
N ILE A 321 -1.72 11.51 4.87
CA ILE A 321 -1.87 12.74 4.09
C ILE A 321 -3.16 13.46 4.46
N GLN A 322 -3.18 14.76 4.22
CA GLN A 322 -4.38 15.59 4.32
C GLN A 322 -4.62 16.29 2.99
N GLN A 323 -5.87 16.30 2.58
CA GLN A 323 -6.32 17.09 1.44
C GLN A 323 -6.66 18.50 1.91
N TYR A 324 -6.17 19.49 1.19
CA TYR A 324 -6.51 20.89 1.40
C TYR A 324 -6.75 21.58 0.06
N PHE A 325 -7.52 22.67 0.07
CA PHE A 325 -7.66 23.52 -1.08
C PHE A 325 -6.43 24.42 -1.17
N ASP A 326 -5.70 24.29 -2.26
CA ASP A 326 -4.42 24.96 -2.47
C ASP A 326 -4.66 26.37 -3.05
N PRO A 327 -4.25 27.42 -2.33
CA PRO A 327 -4.35 28.79 -2.84
C PRO A 327 -3.62 29.02 -4.16
N ASP A 328 -2.47 28.37 -4.38
CA ASP A 328 -1.67 28.57 -5.58
C ASP A 328 -2.34 27.92 -6.82
N LYS A 329 -3.05 26.80 -6.61
CA LYS A 329 -3.89 26.22 -7.68
C LYS A 329 -5.13 27.06 -7.97
N LEU A 330 -5.66 27.72 -6.95
CA LEU A 330 -6.84 28.58 -7.10
C LEU A 330 -6.49 29.88 -7.83
N ILE A 331 -5.34 30.47 -7.50
CA ILE A 331 -4.83 31.72 -8.04
C ILE A 331 -3.77 31.42 -9.13
N SER A 332 -4.23 30.89 -10.25
CA SER A 332 -3.31 30.51 -11.36
C SER A 332 -2.74 31.71 -12.12
N HIS A 333 -3.43 32.87 -12.06
CA HIS A 333 -3.12 34.09 -12.78
C HIS A 333 -3.15 35.29 -11.83
N PRO A 334 -2.10 35.52 -11.01
CA PRO A 334 -2.09 36.54 -9.98
C PRO A 334 -2.07 37.98 -10.55
N GLU A 335 -1.78 38.14 -11.85
CA GLU A 335 -1.89 39.37 -12.62
C GLU A 335 -3.33 39.83 -12.86
N LEU A 336 -4.32 38.92 -12.73
CA LEU A 336 -5.74 39.25 -12.86
C LEU A 336 -6.31 39.77 -11.53
N SER A 337 -7.32 40.67 -11.67
CA SER A 337 -8.09 41.17 -10.54
C SER A 337 -9.26 40.25 -10.16
N LEU A 338 -9.89 40.51 -9.00
CA LEU A 338 -11.12 39.81 -8.57
C LEU A 338 -12.26 40.05 -9.56
N ALA A 339 -12.36 41.25 -10.13
CA ALA A 339 -13.38 41.58 -11.11
C ALA A 339 -13.18 40.89 -12.46
N GLU A 340 -11.93 40.59 -12.85
CA GLU A 340 -11.57 39.83 -14.05
C GLU A 340 -11.64 38.32 -13.86
N GLY A 341 -11.75 37.83 -12.64
CA GLY A 341 -11.98 36.44 -12.33
C GLY A 341 -10.74 35.64 -11.96
N VAL A 342 -9.79 36.24 -11.25
CA VAL A 342 -8.64 35.55 -10.67
C VAL A 342 -9.08 34.34 -9.84
N ILE A 343 -10.23 34.43 -9.17
CA ILE A 343 -10.89 33.32 -8.50
C ILE A 343 -12.09 32.87 -9.35
N LYS A 344 -11.95 31.74 -10.02
CA LYS A 344 -12.98 31.20 -10.90
C LYS A 344 -14.31 30.96 -10.17
N GLY A 345 -15.40 31.54 -10.72
CA GLY A 345 -16.74 31.45 -10.14
C GLY A 345 -17.03 32.47 -9.03
N TRP A 346 -16.07 33.39 -8.72
CA TRP A 346 -16.23 34.53 -7.82
C TRP A 346 -16.09 35.87 -8.57
N ASP A 347 -16.35 35.88 -9.85
CA ASP A 347 -16.27 37.05 -10.72
C ASP A 347 -17.66 37.66 -11.00
N ARG A 348 -17.70 38.67 -11.84
CA ARG A 348 -18.92 39.42 -12.25
C ARG A 348 -20.03 38.51 -12.82
N ARG A 349 -19.69 37.33 -13.34
CA ARG A 349 -20.68 36.38 -13.88
C ARG A 349 -21.50 35.69 -12.79
N ASN A 350 -20.96 35.62 -11.57
CA ASN A 350 -21.65 35.05 -10.42
C ASN A 350 -22.05 36.18 -9.44
N ILE A 351 -23.25 36.72 -9.65
CA ILE A 351 -23.79 37.87 -8.90
C ILE A 351 -23.73 37.63 -7.38
N TYR A 352 -24.02 36.41 -6.93
CA TYR A 352 -24.07 36.10 -5.50
C TYR A 352 -22.70 36.26 -4.84
N TYR A 353 -21.67 35.59 -5.35
CA TYR A 353 -20.35 35.67 -4.75
C TYR A 353 -19.67 37.02 -5.03
N PHE A 354 -19.91 37.62 -6.21
CA PHE A 354 -19.35 38.91 -6.54
C PHE A 354 -19.88 40.02 -5.60
N THR A 355 -21.17 39.96 -5.23
CA THR A 355 -21.75 40.89 -4.24
C THR A 355 -21.09 40.76 -2.87
N GLN A 356 -20.69 39.57 -2.47
CA GLN A 356 -19.93 39.35 -1.24
C GLN A 356 -18.55 40.01 -1.31
N LEU A 357 -17.82 39.83 -2.43
CA LEU A 357 -16.54 40.50 -2.67
C LEU A 357 -16.67 42.03 -2.67
N GLN A 358 -17.75 42.60 -3.22
CA GLN A 358 -18.04 44.02 -3.16
C GLN A 358 -18.22 44.54 -1.73
N ALA A 359 -18.88 43.75 -0.88
CA ALA A 359 -19.07 44.12 0.53
C ALA A 359 -17.71 44.10 1.28
N LEU A 360 -16.87 43.08 1.01
CA LEU A 360 -15.51 43.02 1.56
C LEU A 360 -14.66 44.18 1.10
N ALA A 361 -14.63 44.48 -0.20
CA ALA A 361 -13.88 45.60 -0.77
C ALA A 361 -14.24 46.93 -0.12
N LYS A 362 -15.54 47.15 0.09
CA LYS A 362 -16.04 48.34 0.80
C LYS A 362 -15.62 48.39 2.27
N HIS A 363 -15.65 47.24 2.96
CA HIS A 363 -15.35 47.14 4.40
C HIS A 363 -13.85 47.34 4.66
N TYR A 364 -12.99 46.61 3.91
CA TYR A 364 -11.53 46.66 4.04
C TYR A 364 -10.86 47.76 3.20
N ARG A 365 -11.62 48.49 2.36
CA ARG A 365 -11.19 49.64 1.54
C ARG A 365 -10.16 49.29 0.46
N PHE A 366 -10.34 48.15 -0.23
CA PHE A 366 -9.59 47.80 -1.43
C PHE A 366 -10.49 47.85 -2.68
N GLU A 367 -9.89 47.88 -3.86
CA GLU A 367 -10.60 47.89 -5.14
C GLU A 367 -10.61 46.51 -5.78
N LEU A 368 -11.74 46.12 -6.38
CA LEU A 368 -11.92 44.79 -7.01
C LEU A 368 -11.15 44.67 -8.34
N GLU A 369 -10.75 45.78 -8.93
CA GLU A 369 -9.96 45.90 -10.15
C GLU A 369 -8.45 45.81 -9.90
N THR A 370 -7.99 45.83 -8.66
CA THR A 370 -6.59 45.67 -8.30
C THR A 370 -6.13 44.27 -8.61
N PRO A 371 -4.99 44.07 -9.33
CA PRO A 371 -4.39 42.74 -9.53
C PRO A 371 -4.19 42.00 -8.19
N TRP A 372 -4.39 40.69 -8.18
CA TRP A 372 -4.28 39.88 -6.97
C TRP A 372 -2.89 40.05 -6.29
N GLU A 373 -1.83 40.09 -7.08
CA GLU A 373 -0.47 40.22 -6.56
C GLU A 373 -0.20 41.58 -5.88
N GLU A 374 -0.95 42.62 -6.24
CA GLU A 374 -0.84 43.96 -5.65
C GLU A 374 -1.70 44.18 -4.42
N LEU A 375 -2.70 43.27 -4.14
CA LEU A 375 -3.51 43.32 -2.94
C LEU A 375 -2.63 43.10 -1.69
N ALA A 376 -2.93 43.80 -0.61
CA ALA A 376 -2.20 43.67 0.64
C ALA A 376 -2.38 42.24 1.20
N ARG A 377 -1.39 41.73 1.94
CA ARG A 377 -1.42 40.35 2.49
C ARG A 377 -2.67 40.07 3.33
N HIS A 378 -3.08 41.04 4.15
CA HIS A 378 -4.26 40.85 5.02
C HIS A 378 -5.57 40.76 4.20
N GLU A 379 -5.68 41.53 3.09
CA GLU A 379 -6.83 41.49 2.19
C GLU A 379 -6.94 40.11 1.51
N ARG A 380 -5.82 39.61 0.99
CA ARG A 380 -5.73 38.25 0.42
C ARG A 380 -6.09 37.17 1.45
N GLU A 381 -5.61 37.30 2.69
CA GLU A 381 -5.92 36.37 3.77
C GLU A 381 -7.41 36.36 4.13
N VAL A 382 -8.05 37.52 4.23
CA VAL A 382 -9.50 37.62 4.50
C VAL A 382 -10.31 37.04 3.35
N ILE A 383 -9.96 37.33 2.10
CA ILE A 383 -10.65 36.79 0.93
C ILE A 383 -10.55 35.25 0.91
N LEU A 384 -9.37 34.69 1.15
CA LEU A 384 -9.16 33.26 1.12
C LEU A 384 -9.73 32.52 2.34
N ASN A 385 -9.46 33.03 3.54
CA ASN A 385 -9.70 32.29 4.79
C ASN A 385 -10.92 32.79 5.59
N GLY A 386 -11.47 33.96 5.24
CA GLY A 386 -12.62 34.56 5.92
C GLY A 386 -12.25 35.62 6.92
N SER A 387 -13.28 36.33 7.46
CA SER A 387 -13.12 37.44 8.39
C SER A 387 -13.02 37.01 9.86
N GLY A 388 -12.94 35.72 10.17
CA GLY A 388 -12.98 35.21 11.54
C GLY A 388 -14.31 35.60 12.23
N ASP A 389 -14.23 36.25 13.40
CA ASP A 389 -15.40 36.70 14.13
C ASP A 389 -15.91 38.08 13.73
N GLU A 390 -15.21 38.76 12.80
CA GLU A 390 -15.55 40.12 12.37
C GLU A 390 -16.82 40.10 11.52
N GLN A 391 -17.83 40.89 11.94
CA GLN A 391 -19.14 40.99 11.30
C GLN A 391 -19.08 42.04 10.17
N ILE A 392 -19.47 41.63 8.97
CA ILE A 392 -19.43 42.45 7.74
C ILE A 392 -20.87 42.64 7.26
N PRO A 393 -21.28 43.87 6.91
CA PRO A 393 -22.64 44.14 6.40
C PRO A 393 -22.76 43.72 4.93
N PHE A 394 -23.47 42.63 4.65
CA PHE A 394 -23.80 42.14 3.32
C PHE A 394 -25.19 42.60 2.88
N VAL A 395 -25.32 43.08 1.64
CA VAL A 395 -26.58 43.52 1.05
C VAL A 395 -27.16 42.42 0.17
N TYR A 396 -28.29 41.87 0.54
CA TYR A 396 -29.00 40.86 -0.24
C TYR A 396 -30.24 41.51 -0.94
N VAL A 397 -30.47 41.10 -2.19
CA VAL A 397 -31.63 41.52 -2.97
C VAL A 397 -32.66 40.40 -2.92
N GLY A 398 -33.78 40.63 -2.24
CA GLY A 398 -34.90 39.67 -2.19
C GLY A 398 -35.71 39.65 -3.48
N ASP A 399 -36.64 38.65 -3.60
CA ASP A 399 -37.45 38.35 -4.78
C ASP A 399 -38.29 39.52 -5.36
N ARG A 400 -38.45 40.59 -4.62
CA ARG A 400 -39.18 41.83 -5.03
C ARG A 400 -38.27 43.04 -5.19
N GLY A 401 -36.96 42.84 -5.35
CA GLY A 401 -35.97 43.92 -5.47
C GLY A 401 -35.70 44.70 -4.16
N ARG A 402 -36.24 44.23 -3.03
CA ARG A 402 -36.02 44.87 -1.71
C ARG A 402 -34.64 44.53 -1.18
N LYS A 403 -33.80 45.54 -0.96
CA LYS A 403 -32.46 45.36 -0.37
C LYS A 403 -32.58 45.11 1.14
N VAL A 404 -31.99 44.06 1.63
CA VAL A 404 -31.90 43.74 3.06
C VAL A 404 -30.43 43.62 3.43
N THR A 405 -29.97 44.40 4.38
CA THR A 405 -28.61 44.30 4.92
C THR A 405 -28.61 43.31 6.11
N ARG A 406 -27.69 42.35 6.08
CA ARG A 406 -27.44 41.41 7.19
C ARG A 406 -25.98 41.47 7.55
N GLU A 407 -25.68 41.51 8.83
CA GLU A 407 -24.32 41.44 9.35
C GLU A 407 -23.98 40.01 9.72
N HIS A 408 -22.90 39.48 9.19
CA HIS A 408 -22.33 38.17 9.55
C HIS A 408 -20.86 38.12 9.13
N ALA A 409 -20.12 37.15 9.70
CA ALA A 409 -18.77 36.92 9.32
C ALA A 409 -18.70 36.39 7.87
N PHE A 410 -17.65 36.75 7.15
CA PHE A 410 -17.36 36.18 5.82
C PHE A 410 -16.69 34.81 5.97
N GLU A 411 -17.26 33.79 5.33
CA GLU A 411 -16.78 32.42 5.43
C GLU A 411 -15.37 32.22 4.86
N GLY A 412 -14.99 33.00 3.81
CA GLY A 412 -13.78 32.78 3.04
C GLY A 412 -13.99 31.84 1.84
N VAL A 413 -13.18 32.03 0.79
CA VAL A 413 -13.26 31.25 -0.46
C VAL A 413 -12.89 29.78 -0.19
N LEU A 414 -11.77 29.52 0.50
CA LEU A 414 -11.29 28.16 0.76
C LEU A 414 -12.23 27.36 1.68
N PRO A 415 -12.71 27.89 2.81
CA PRO A 415 -13.73 27.24 3.62
C PRO A 415 -15.03 26.98 2.85
N ASN A 416 -15.49 27.94 2.03
CA ASN A 416 -16.66 27.77 1.17
C ASN A 416 -16.48 26.61 0.18
N MET A 417 -15.34 26.54 -0.50
CA MET A 417 -15.02 25.43 -1.42
C MET A 417 -14.98 24.10 -0.68
N LYS A 418 -14.35 24.05 0.51
CA LYS A 418 -14.27 22.84 1.35
C LYS A 418 -15.66 22.35 1.77
N ARG A 419 -16.54 23.27 2.20
CA ARG A 419 -17.93 22.94 2.55
C ARG A 419 -18.67 22.43 1.33
N ARG A 420 -18.65 23.15 0.20
CA ARG A 420 -19.31 22.73 -1.05
C ARG A 420 -18.84 21.37 -1.55
N TYR A 421 -17.53 21.09 -1.51
CA TYR A 421 -16.97 19.80 -1.90
C TYR A 421 -17.51 18.64 -1.06
N ARG A 422 -17.74 18.89 0.24
CA ARG A 422 -18.28 17.90 1.19
C ARG A 422 -19.77 17.68 1.02
N GLU A 423 -20.54 18.78 0.82
CA GLU A 423 -21.99 18.78 0.84
C GLU A 423 -22.64 18.52 -0.54
N THR A 424 -21.88 18.68 -1.63
CA THR A 424 -22.45 18.53 -2.98
C THR A 424 -22.80 17.07 -3.29
N GLU A 425 -24.00 16.85 -3.85
CA GLU A 425 -24.40 15.57 -4.43
C GLU A 425 -24.02 15.44 -5.92
N SER A 426 -23.65 16.57 -6.56
CA SER A 426 -23.26 16.61 -7.98
C SER A 426 -21.81 16.18 -8.19
N ASN A 427 -21.59 15.09 -8.93
CA ASN A 427 -20.25 14.65 -9.31
C ASN A 427 -19.51 15.71 -10.14
N MET A 428 -20.20 16.41 -11.05
CA MET A 428 -19.59 17.47 -11.86
C MET A 428 -19.02 18.60 -11.00
N VAL A 429 -19.75 19.04 -9.95
CA VAL A 429 -19.28 20.08 -9.03
C VAL A 429 -18.10 19.56 -8.19
N ARG A 430 -18.16 18.30 -7.78
CA ARG A 430 -17.07 17.66 -7.01
C ARG A 430 -15.81 17.56 -7.87
N ASP A 431 -15.93 17.13 -9.13
CA ASP A 431 -14.81 17.02 -10.07
C ASP A 431 -14.19 18.40 -10.39
N ASP A 432 -15.03 19.42 -10.55
CA ASP A 432 -14.52 20.79 -10.77
C ASP A 432 -13.77 21.36 -9.55
N LEU A 433 -14.29 21.14 -8.35
CA LEU A 433 -13.62 21.56 -7.12
C LEU A 433 -12.36 20.73 -6.81
N SER A 434 -12.32 19.46 -7.21
CA SER A 434 -11.17 18.57 -6.96
C SER A 434 -9.88 19.06 -7.62
N LYS A 435 -9.97 19.83 -8.70
CA LYS A 435 -8.81 20.42 -9.41
C LYS A 435 -7.98 21.35 -8.55
N TYR A 436 -8.61 21.97 -7.52
CA TYR A 436 -7.96 22.88 -6.60
C TYR A 436 -7.46 22.20 -5.32
N ILE A 437 -7.64 20.90 -5.21
CA ILE A 437 -7.17 20.13 -4.06
C ILE A 437 -5.69 19.76 -4.28
N ALA A 438 -4.90 19.98 -3.24
CA ALA A 438 -3.57 19.43 -3.08
C ALA A 438 -3.52 18.48 -1.88
N VAL A 439 -2.50 17.66 -1.83
CA VAL A 439 -2.23 16.76 -0.71
C VAL A 439 -0.93 17.16 -0.04
N GLN A 440 -0.92 17.12 1.28
CA GLN A 440 0.29 17.34 2.07
C GLN A 440 0.43 16.26 3.13
N PRO A 441 1.64 15.96 3.60
CA PRO A 441 1.83 15.08 4.75
C PRO A 441 1.01 15.56 5.94
N CYS A 442 0.34 14.64 6.63
CA CYS A 442 -0.43 14.97 7.82
C CYS A 442 0.50 15.50 8.92
N ALA A 443 0.36 16.75 9.31
CA ALA A 443 1.26 17.40 10.27
C ALA A 443 1.36 16.67 11.63
N PRO A 444 0.23 16.24 12.30
CA PRO A 444 0.31 15.56 13.58
C PRO A 444 1.06 14.22 13.54
N CYS A 445 1.00 13.46 12.44
CA CYS A 445 1.70 12.20 12.33
C CYS A 445 2.94 12.25 11.42
N SER A 446 3.27 13.41 10.84
CA SER A 446 4.40 13.59 9.91
C SER A 446 4.44 12.55 8.78
N GLY A 447 3.24 12.20 8.26
CA GLY A 447 3.07 11.19 7.22
C GLY A 447 3.08 9.74 7.70
N SER A 448 3.46 9.44 8.93
CA SER A 448 3.62 8.06 9.44
C SER A 448 2.34 7.24 9.52
N ARG A 449 1.16 7.83 9.32
CA ARG A 449 -0.16 7.21 9.41
C ARG A 449 -0.60 6.76 10.81
N LEU A 450 0.32 6.74 11.79
CA LEU A 450 0.14 6.17 13.11
C LEU A 450 -0.09 7.22 14.19
N ARG A 451 -0.72 6.79 15.30
CA ARG A 451 -0.88 7.57 16.52
C ARG A 451 0.48 7.87 17.18
N LYS A 452 0.48 8.90 18.07
CA LYS A 452 1.66 9.32 18.82
C LYS A 452 2.24 8.16 19.65
N GLU A 453 1.39 7.38 20.31
CA GLU A 453 1.77 6.25 21.16
C GLU A 453 2.53 5.17 20.37
N SER A 454 2.01 4.80 19.21
CA SER A 454 2.61 3.77 18.35
C SER A 454 3.96 4.18 17.77
N ARG A 455 4.17 5.47 17.55
CA ARG A 455 5.43 6.04 17.04
C ARG A 455 6.53 6.14 18.10
N HIS A 456 6.19 5.99 19.38
CA HIS A 456 7.13 6.04 20.49
C HIS A 456 7.41 4.64 21.06
N VAL A 457 7.32 3.62 20.21
CA VAL A 457 7.80 2.28 20.51
C VAL A 457 8.98 1.99 19.59
N PHE A 458 10.08 1.51 20.15
CA PHE A 458 11.35 1.33 19.46
C PHE A 458 11.80 -0.13 19.51
N VAL A 459 12.35 -0.59 18.40
CA VAL A 459 13.13 -1.82 18.30
C VAL A 459 14.53 -1.37 17.93
N ASP A 460 15.51 -1.68 18.81
CA ASP A 460 16.78 -1.00 18.78
C ASP A 460 16.53 0.53 18.89
N ASP A 461 17.08 1.38 18.07
CA ASP A 461 16.83 2.82 18.11
C ASP A 461 15.82 3.33 17.07
N HIS A 462 15.11 2.43 16.38
CA HIS A 462 14.17 2.79 15.32
C HIS A 462 12.73 2.47 15.69
N ASN A 463 11.81 3.39 15.40
CA ASN A 463 10.39 3.11 15.44
C ASN A 463 9.90 2.51 14.09
N ILE A 464 8.68 1.98 14.06
CA ILE A 464 8.15 1.32 12.87
C ILE A 464 8.08 2.28 11.65
N ALA A 465 7.81 3.58 11.87
CA ALA A 465 7.73 4.55 10.79
C ALA A 465 9.11 4.85 10.18
N ASP A 466 10.18 4.79 10.98
CA ASP A 466 11.55 4.93 10.48
C ASP A 466 11.93 3.74 9.59
N ILE A 467 11.65 2.54 10.06
CA ILE A 467 11.99 1.30 9.34
C ILE A 467 11.26 1.21 7.97
N VAL A 468 9.98 1.57 7.90
CA VAL A 468 9.24 1.51 6.64
C VAL A 468 9.68 2.55 5.62
N ARG A 469 10.40 3.59 6.04
CA ARG A 469 11.02 4.60 5.19
C ARG A 469 12.38 4.23 4.64
N PHE A 470 13.04 3.25 5.24
CA PHE A 470 14.30 2.76 4.70
C PHE A 470 14.11 2.26 3.27
N PRO A 471 15.06 2.51 2.36
CA PRO A 471 15.16 1.72 1.15
C PRO A 471 15.17 0.23 1.50
N ILE A 472 14.49 -0.60 0.72
CA ILE A 472 14.37 -2.04 0.99
C ILE A 472 15.75 -2.69 1.15
N GLY A 473 16.76 -2.27 0.36
CA GLY A 473 18.13 -2.74 0.51
C GLY A 473 18.78 -2.39 1.85
N ASP A 474 18.43 -1.23 2.43
CA ASP A 474 18.93 -0.82 3.75
C ASP A 474 18.16 -1.54 4.86
N ALA A 475 16.84 -1.69 4.71
CA ALA A 475 16.03 -2.47 5.62
C ALA A 475 16.50 -3.93 5.69
N TRP A 476 16.82 -4.53 4.54
CA TRP A 476 17.37 -5.89 4.46
C TRP A 476 18.68 -6.03 5.24
N ARG A 477 19.62 -5.09 5.09
CA ARG A 477 20.87 -5.07 5.84
C ARG A 477 20.62 -4.86 7.34
N TYR A 478 19.76 -3.91 7.71
CA TYR A 478 19.39 -3.66 9.09
C TYR A 478 18.87 -4.93 9.80
N PHE A 479 17.96 -5.68 9.15
CA PHE A 479 17.43 -6.92 9.74
C PHE A 479 18.41 -8.10 9.72
N ALA A 480 19.43 -8.07 8.85
CA ALA A 480 20.52 -9.05 8.87
C ALA A 480 21.42 -8.88 10.14
N ASP A 481 21.64 -7.63 10.56
CA ASP A 481 22.54 -7.28 11.66
C ASP A 481 21.80 -7.13 13.00
N LEU A 482 20.47 -7.07 12.99
CA LEU A 482 19.65 -6.82 14.18
C LEU A 482 19.76 -7.97 15.18
N THR A 483 20.31 -7.67 16.34
CA THR A 483 20.39 -8.59 17.48
C THR A 483 19.80 -7.94 18.73
N LEU A 484 18.78 -8.57 19.31
CA LEU A 484 18.15 -8.08 20.54
C LEU A 484 18.60 -8.93 21.74
N PRO A 485 18.87 -8.32 22.90
CA PRO A 485 19.34 -9.05 24.07
C PRO A 485 18.23 -9.84 24.78
N GLY A 486 18.60 -10.95 25.43
CA GLY A 486 17.78 -11.72 26.34
C GLY A 486 16.48 -12.27 25.70
N ARG A 487 15.43 -12.36 26.50
CA ARG A 487 14.13 -12.96 26.07
C ARG A 487 13.49 -12.25 24.87
N LYS A 488 13.74 -10.94 24.71
CA LYS A 488 13.27 -10.19 23.55
C LYS A 488 13.88 -10.72 22.26
N GLY A 489 15.18 -11.07 22.29
CA GLY A 489 15.89 -11.68 21.16
C GLY A 489 15.31 -13.03 20.76
N GLU A 490 15.07 -13.93 21.74
CA GLU A 490 14.50 -15.24 21.46
C GLU A 490 13.10 -15.16 20.80
N ILE A 491 12.29 -14.18 21.18
CA ILE A 491 10.96 -13.95 20.60
C ILE A 491 11.07 -13.33 19.21
N ALA A 492 11.99 -12.37 19.04
CA ALA A 492 12.16 -11.62 17.81
C ALA A 492 12.79 -12.43 16.69
N ASP A 493 13.68 -13.38 17.00
CA ASP A 493 14.50 -14.11 16.03
C ASP A 493 13.71 -14.70 14.87
N LYS A 494 12.63 -15.41 15.15
CA LYS A 494 11.76 -15.99 14.12
C LYS A 494 11.06 -14.92 13.28
N ILE A 495 10.66 -13.82 13.89
CA ILE A 495 9.94 -12.74 13.20
C ILE A 495 10.93 -11.98 12.29
N VAL A 496 12.13 -11.70 12.80
CA VAL A 496 13.22 -11.04 12.06
C VAL A 496 13.63 -11.89 10.87
N HIS A 497 13.76 -13.21 11.05
CA HIS A 497 14.07 -14.14 9.96
C HIS A 497 13.02 -14.06 8.84
N GLU A 498 11.73 -14.04 9.16
CA GLU A 498 10.65 -13.93 8.18
C GLU A 498 10.64 -12.56 7.46
N ILE A 499 10.91 -11.46 8.19
CA ILE A 499 11.04 -10.13 7.59
C ILE A 499 12.23 -10.10 6.63
N HIS A 500 13.40 -10.60 7.08
CA HIS A 500 14.62 -10.62 6.28
C HIS A 500 14.45 -11.43 4.99
N ALA A 501 13.84 -12.63 5.08
CA ALA A 501 13.60 -13.47 3.91
C ALA A 501 12.68 -12.80 2.88
N ARG A 502 11.62 -12.09 3.32
CA ARG A 502 10.72 -11.34 2.42
C ARG A 502 11.41 -10.13 1.78
N LEU A 503 12.24 -9.41 2.55
CA LEU A 503 13.04 -8.31 2.03
C LEU A 503 14.07 -8.81 1.00
N GLU A 504 14.70 -9.99 1.24
CA GLU A 504 15.62 -10.61 0.30
C GLU A 504 14.97 -10.87 -1.07
N PHE A 505 13.71 -11.35 -1.09
CA PHE A 505 13.00 -11.53 -2.36
C PHE A 505 12.79 -10.20 -3.10
N LEU A 506 12.45 -9.13 -2.40
CA LEU A 506 12.29 -7.80 -3.01
C LEU A 506 13.62 -7.27 -3.57
N VAL A 507 14.73 -7.49 -2.87
CA VAL A 507 16.09 -7.16 -3.34
C VAL A 507 16.44 -7.97 -4.60
N ASN A 508 16.12 -9.27 -4.59
CA ASN A 508 16.43 -10.17 -5.68
C ASN A 508 15.63 -9.89 -6.98
N VAL A 509 14.44 -9.28 -6.87
CA VAL A 509 13.68 -8.82 -8.04
C VAL A 509 14.03 -7.37 -8.45
N GLY A 510 15.09 -6.77 -7.87
CA GLY A 510 15.57 -5.44 -8.24
C GLY A 510 14.72 -4.29 -7.74
N LEU A 511 14.08 -4.43 -6.56
CA LEU A 511 13.27 -3.41 -5.90
C LEU A 511 13.93 -2.84 -4.65
N ASP A 512 15.24 -2.97 -4.53
CA ASP A 512 16.06 -2.51 -3.39
C ASP A 512 15.98 -1.00 -3.12
N TYR A 513 15.65 -0.20 -4.13
CA TYR A 513 15.50 1.26 -4.06
C TYR A 513 14.13 1.74 -3.54
N LEU A 514 13.10 0.90 -3.56
CA LEU A 514 11.78 1.24 -3.00
C LEU A 514 11.82 1.24 -1.47
N ASN A 515 10.78 1.82 -0.85
CA ASN A 515 10.54 1.70 0.58
C ASN A 515 9.20 1.03 0.87
N LEU A 516 9.02 0.52 2.08
CA LEU A 516 7.80 -0.20 2.48
C LEU A 516 6.59 0.73 2.68
N GLU A 517 6.81 2.03 2.89
CA GLU A 517 5.78 3.05 3.05
C GLU A 517 5.13 3.44 1.72
N ARG A 518 5.80 3.20 0.58
CA ARG A 518 5.33 3.63 -0.73
C ARG A 518 3.95 3.08 -1.05
N SER A 519 3.04 3.97 -1.45
CA SER A 519 1.66 3.63 -1.77
C SER A 519 1.58 2.84 -3.09
N ALA A 520 0.69 1.85 -3.13
CA ALA A 520 0.57 0.92 -4.25
C ALA A 520 0.13 1.59 -5.56
N ASP A 521 -0.67 2.66 -5.48
CA ASP A 521 -1.16 3.45 -6.62
C ASP A 521 -0.07 4.28 -7.31
N THR A 522 1.08 4.46 -6.65
CA THR A 522 2.24 5.19 -7.19
C THR A 522 3.26 4.30 -7.88
N LEU A 523 3.04 2.98 -7.87
CA LEU A 523 3.96 2.02 -8.47
C LEU A 523 3.75 1.94 -9.99
N SER A 524 4.83 1.79 -10.73
CA SER A 524 4.75 1.40 -12.15
C SER A 524 4.23 -0.04 -12.28
N GLY A 525 3.68 -0.39 -13.45
CA GLY A 525 3.18 -1.73 -13.74
C GLY A 525 4.22 -2.83 -13.46
N GLY A 526 5.47 -2.62 -13.89
CA GLY A 526 6.56 -3.57 -13.64
C GLY A 526 6.97 -3.65 -12.16
N GLU A 527 6.95 -2.55 -11.39
CA GLU A 527 7.19 -2.58 -9.94
C GLU A 527 6.11 -3.38 -9.22
N ALA A 528 4.84 -3.13 -9.54
CA ALA A 528 3.71 -3.84 -8.95
C ALA A 528 3.73 -5.34 -9.25
N GLN A 529 4.09 -5.71 -10.47
CA GLN A 529 4.24 -7.10 -10.90
C GLN A 529 5.35 -7.81 -10.11
N ARG A 530 6.53 -7.18 -9.97
CA ARG A 530 7.66 -7.75 -9.21
C ARG A 530 7.37 -7.86 -7.71
N ILE A 531 6.63 -6.91 -7.12
CA ILE A 531 6.17 -7.02 -5.73
C ILE A 531 5.26 -8.24 -5.56
N ARG A 532 4.32 -8.47 -6.49
CA ARG A 532 3.47 -9.67 -6.46
C ARG A 532 4.29 -10.95 -6.61
N LEU A 533 5.26 -10.96 -7.54
CA LEU A 533 6.17 -12.09 -7.71
C LEU A 533 6.93 -12.39 -6.41
N ALA A 534 7.55 -11.38 -5.80
CA ALA A 534 8.28 -11.53 -4.53
C ALA A 534 7.38 -12.04 -3.39
N SER A 535 6.14 -11.53 -3.29
CA SER A 535 5.16 -11.97 -2.30
C SER A 535 4.75 -13.44 -2.48
N GLN A 536 4.53 -13.88 -3.73
CA GLN A 536 4.16 -15.26 -4.03
C GLN A 536 5.31 -16.26 -3.78
N ILE A 537 6.56 -15.87 -4.07
CA ILE A 537 7.74 -16.67 -3.75
C ILE A 537 7.90 -16.83 -2.25
N GLY A 538 7.70 -15.74 -1.49
CA GLY A 538 7.72 -15.76 -0.03
C GLY A 538 6.70 -16.70 0.60
N ALA A 539 5.62 -17.03 -0.10
CA ALA A 539 4.63 -18.01 0.34
C ALA A 539 5.13 -19.47 0.31
N GLY A 540 6.26 -19.76 -0.37
CA GLY A 540 6.91 -21.08 -0.40
C GLY A 540 6.04 -22.20 -0.99
N LEU A 541 5.16 -21.89 -1.94
CA LEU A 541 4.29 -22.87 -2.57
C LEU A 541 5.08 -23.83 -3.47
N VAL A 542 4.71 -25.09 -3.45
CA VAL A 542 5.34 -26.19 -4.19
C VAL A 542 4.31 -26.93 -5.02
N GLY A 543 4.70 -27.39 -6.22
CA GLY A 543 3.80 -28.11 -7.13
C GLY A 543 2.76 -27.24 -7.83
N VAL A 544 3.00 -25.95 -7.92
CA VAL A 544 2.13 -24.94 -8.54
C VAL A 544 2.64 -24.61 -9.95
N MET A 545 1.76 -24.10 -10.81
CA MET A 545 2.09 -23.55 -12.10
C MET A 545 2.03 -22.02 -12.03
N TYR A 546 3.18 -21.35 -12.15
CA TYR A 546 3.26 -19.90 -12.23
C TYR A 546 3.22 -19.46 -13.68
N ILE A 547 2.41 -18.46 -14.01
CA ILE A 547 2.32 -17.87 -15.34
C ILE A 547 2.57 -16.37 -15.22
N LEU A 548 3.63 -15.89 -15.89
CA LEU A 548 4.10 -14.51 -15.82
C LEU A 548 4.03 -13.85 -17.20
N ASP A 549 3.62 -12.59 -17.23
CA ASP A 549 3.56 -11.77 -18.44
C ASP A 549 4.68 -10.74 -18.45
N GLU A 550 5.66 -10.91 -19.33
CA GLU A 550 6.80 -10.01 -19.55
C GLU A 550 7.44 -9.47 -18.25
N PRO A 551 7.89 -10.34 -17.31
CA PRO A 551 8.37 -9.89 -16.01
C PRO A 551 9.68 -9.09 -16.07
N SER A 552 10.42 -9.11 -17.18
CA SER A 552 11.62 -8.30 -17.42
C SER A 552 11.32 -6.85 -17.81
N ILE A 553 10.05 -6.53 -18.10
CA ILE A 553 9.67 -5.19 -18.59
C ILE A 553 10.09 -4.07 -17.63
N GLY A 554 10.73 -3.04 -18.17
CA GLY A 554 11.20 -1.89 -17.37
C GLY A 554 12.43 -2.20 -16.49
N LEU A 555 13.02 -3.40 -16.58
CA LEU A 555 14.30 -3.71 -15.94
C LEU A 555 15.48 -3.18 -16.75
N HIS A 556 16.52 -2.81 -16.04
CA HIS A 556 17.84 -2.65 -16.63
C HIS A 556 18.48 -4.03 -16.81
N GLN A 557 19.28 -4.24 -17.86
CA GLN A 557 19.95 -5.53 -18.13
C GLN A 557 20.71 -6.09 -16.91
N ARG A 558 21.33 -5.20 -16.10
CA ARG A 558 21.99 -5.59 -14.84
C ARG A 558 21.07 -6.35 -13.89
N ASP A 559 19.80 -5.95 -13.81
CA ASP A 559 18.86 -6.49 -12.84
C ASP A 559 18.11 -7.71 -13.39
N ASN A 560 18.13 -7.92 -14.73
CA ASN A 560 17.51 -9.06 -15.40
C ASN A 560 18.09 -10.41 -14.93
N GLY A 561 19.40 -10.50 -14.74
CA GLY A 561 20.04 -11.70 -14.21
C GLY A 561 19.61 -12.10 -12.79
N ARG A 562 19.16 -11.13 -11.95
CA ARG A 562 18.60 -11.41 -10.62
C ARG A 562 17.18 -11.99 -10.74
N LEU A 563 16.38 -11.43 -11.65
CA LEU A 563 15.05 -11.95 -11.94
C LEU A 563 15.10 -13.38 -12.43
N LEU A 564 15.98 -13.70 -13.39
CA LEU A 564 16.15 -15.04 -13.92
C LEU A 564 16.52 -16.05 -12.83
N LYS A 565 17.49 -15.74 -11.96
CA LYS A 565 17.82 -16.59 -10.79
C LYS A 565 16.63 -16.81 -9.87
N THR A 566 15.77 -15.83 -9.74
CA THR A 566 14.54 -15.93 -8.94
C THR A 566 13.54 -16.89 -9.57
N LEU A 567 13.37 -16.86 -10.90
CA LEU A 567 12.52 -17.78 -11.65
C LEU A 567 13.09 -19.20 -11.64
N GLU A 568 14.41 -19.37 -11.78
CA GLU A 568 15.10 -20.65 -11.64
C GLU A 568 14.89 -21.25 -10.24
N ARG A 569 14.99 -20.44 -9.17
CA ARG A 569 14.72 -20.87 -7.79
C ARG A 569 13.27 -21.33 -7.62
N LEU A 570 12.29 -20.64 -8.23
CA LEU A 570 10.89 -21.09 -8.22
C LEU A 570 10.73 -22.47 -8.87
N ARG A 571 11.36 -22.67 -10.03
CA ARG A 571 11.41 -23.97 -10.71
C ARG A 571 12.03 -25.04 -9.82
N ASP A 572 13.16 -24.75 -9.21
CA ASP A 572 13.94 -25.70 -8.40
C ASP A 572 13.20 -26.13 -7.10
N LEU A 573 12.24 -25.32 -6.66
CA LEU A 573 11.29 -25.69 -5.60
C LEU A 573 10.24 -26.73 -6.04
N GLY A 574 10.26 -27.17 -7.31
CA GLY A 574 9.31 -28.15 -7.86
C GLY A 574 8.07 -27.51 -8.46
N ASN A 575 8.17 -26.30 -8.98
CA ASN A 575 7.09 -25.60 -9.67
C ASN A 575 7.30 -25.60 -11.19
N THR A 576 6.20 -25.54 -11.94
CA THR A 576 6.23 -25.22 -13.36
C THR A 576 6.16 -23.70 -13.53
N VAL A 577 7.14 -23.10 -14.19
CA VAL A 577 7.21 -21.65 -14.39
C VAL A 577 7.07 -21.35 -15.88
N ILE A 578 5.95 -20.77 -16.29
CA ILE A 578 5.65 -20.38 -17.66
C ILE A 578 5.79 -18.86 -17.76
N VAL A 579 6.61 -18.38 -18.67
CA VAL A 579 6.88 -16.95 -18.83
C VAL A 579 6.62 -16.57 -20.29
N VAL A 580 5.78 -15.58 -20.51
CA VAL A 580 5.67 -14.90 -21.80
C VAL A 580 6.78 -13.87 -21.85
N GLU A 581 7.76 -14.05 -22.74
CA GLU A 581 8.96 -13.19 -22.77
C GLU A 581 9.52 -12.97 -24.17
N HIS A 582 10.25 -11.85 -24.28
CA HIS A 582 10.95 -11.43 -25.49
C HIS A 582 12.45 -11.20 -25.28
N ASP A 583 12.87 -11.23 -24.02
CA ASP A 583 14.26 -11.01 -23.63
C ASP A 583 15.15 -12.20 -24.02
N GLU A 584 16.29 -11.93 -24.64
CA GLU A 584 17.24 -12.95 -25.12
C GLU A 584 17.77 -13.80 -23.96
N ASP A 585 18.15 -13.17 -22.84
CA ASP A 585 18.72 -13.89 -21.69
C ASP A 585 17.68 -14.85 -21.09
N ALA A 586 16.41 -14.42 -21.02
CA ALA A 586 15.32 -15.27 -20.54
C ALA A 586 15.05 -16.46 -21.45
N ILE A 587 15.05 -16.25 -22.77
CA ILE A 587 14.87 -17.34 -23.76
C ILE A 587 16.04 -18.34 -23.68
N ARG A 588 17.28 -17.88 -23.55
CA ARG A 588 18.46 -18.73 -23.42
C ARG A 588 18.55 -19.49 -22.11
N ALA A 589 18.02 -18.94 -21.02
CA ALA A 589 17.98 -19.56 -19.69
C ALA A 589 16.86 -20.60 -19.54
N ALA A 590 15.90 -20.64 -20.46
CA ALA A 590 14.75 -21.53 -20.38
C ALA A 590 15.14 -22.99 -20.52
N ASP A 591 14.46 -23.89 -19.81
CA ASP A 591 14.55 -25.34 -20.04
C ASP A 591 13.79 -25.74 -21.30
N HIS A 592 12.72 -24.99 -21.64
CA HIS A 592 11.87 -25.25 -22.79
C HIS A 592 11.34 -23.94 -23.37
N VAL A 593 11.37 -23.83 -24.70
CA VAL A 593 10.89 -22.63 -25.41
C VAL A 593 9.77 -23.04 -26.38
N LEU A 594 8.75 -22.22 -26.44
CA LEU A 594 7.63 -22.33 -27.37
C LEU A 594 7.54 -21.04 -28.19
N ASP A 595 7.85 -21.10 -29.50
CA ASP A 595 7.75 -19.96 -30.41
C ASP A 595 6.42 -19.98 -31.18
N ILE A 596 5.58 -18.95 -30.96
CA ILE A 596 4.25 -18.81 -31.55
C ILE A 596 4.26 -17.76 -32.66
N GLY A 597 3.81 -18.14 -33.86
CA GLY A 597 3.84 -17.28 -35.04
C GLY A 597 2.94 -17.80 -36.14
N PRO A 598 3.38 -17.69 -37.41
CA PRO A 598 4.55 -16.94 -37.91
C PRO A 598 4.35 -15.41 -37.93
N GLY A 599 3.09 -14.92 -37.77
CA GLY A 599 2.74 -13.50 -37.81
C GLY A 599 1.89 -13.07 -36.62
N ALA A 600 1.15 -11.97 -36.78
CA ALA A 600 0.26 -11.39 -35.77
C ALA A 600 -1.21 -11.53 -36.19
N GLY A 601 -2.12 -11.55 -35.19
CA GLY A 601 -3.56 -11.64 -35.40
C GLY A 601 -3.95 -12.88 -36.20
N VAL A 602 -4.66 -12.73 -37.29
CA VAL A 602 -5.08 -13.84 -38.19
C VAL A 602 -3.93 -14.60 -38.83
N HIS A 603 -2.75 -14.00 -38.89
CA HIS A 603 -1.52 -14.60 -39.43
C HIS A 603 -0.65 -15.27 -38.35
N GLY A 604 -1.06 -15.22 -37.08
CA GLY A 604 -0.45 -15.88 -35.95
C GLY A 604 -1.17 -17.16 -35.55
N GLY A 605 -0.97 -17.61 -34.33
CA GLY A 605 -1.71 -18.70 -33.69
C GLY A 605 -1.21 -20.11 -34.04
N GLU A 606 -0.06 -20.26 -34.61
CA GLU A 606 0.58 -21.55 -34.94
C GLU A 606 1.87 -21.75 -34.12
N ILE A 607 2.23 -23.01 -33.83
CA ILE A 607 3.52 -23.34 -33.24
C ILE A 607 4.54 -23.36 -34.35
N VAL A 608 5.52 -22.45 -34.30
CA VAL A 608 6.62 -22.35 -35.27
C VAL A 608 7.79 -23.24 -34.88
N ALA A 609 8.12 -23.20 -33.57
CA ALA A 609 9.20 -24.01 -32.99
C ALA A 609 8.86 -24.37 -31.55
N GLN A 610 9.34 -25.53 -31.09
CA GLN A 610 9.18 -26.01 -29.74
C GLN A 610 10.36 -26.92 -29.37
N GLY A 611 10.89 -26.77 -28.15
CA GLY A 611 11.98 -27.59 -27.64
C GLY A 611 12.94 -26.82 -26.74
N THR A 612 14.21 -27.19 -26.72
CA THR A 612 15.24 -26.41 -26.05
C THR A 612 15.49 -25.08 -26.76
N PRO A 613 16.14 -24.09 -26.12
CA PRO A 613 16.54 -22.86 -26.82
C PRO A 613 17.31 -23.14 -28.13
N GLN A 614 18.15 -24.18 -28.14
CA GLN A 614 18.91 -24.55 -29.33
C GLN A 614 18.01 -25.06 -30.46
N ASP A 615 16.97 -25.83 -30.16
CA ASP A 615 16.02 -26.32 -31.16
C ASP A 615 15.29 -25.16 -31.86
N VAL A 616 15.01 -24.08 -31.16
CA VAL A 616 14.39 -22.85 -31.69
C VAL A 616 15.40 -22.07 -32.55
N ILE A 617 16.66 -21.97 -32.10
CA ILE A 617 17.74 -21.29 -32.82
C ILE A 617 18.01 -21.99 -34.16
N ASP A 618 18.01 -23.31 -34.18
CA ASP A 618 18.31 -24.13 -35.35
C ASP A 618 17.14 -24.22 -36.35
N ASN A 619 15.93 -23.77 -35.95
CA ASN A 619 14.75 -23.76 -36.82
C ASN A 619 14.76 -22.56 -37.77
N PRO A 620 14.94 -22.76 -39.10
CA PRO A 620 15.02 -21.66 -40.06
C PRO A 620 13.70 -20.88 -40.23
N ASN A 621 12.56 -21.47 -39.82
CA ASN A 621 11.26 -20.81 -39.88
C ASN A 621 10.97 -19.96 -38.67
N SER A 622 11.71 -20.12 -37.57
CA SER A 622 11.58 -19.31 -36.37
C SER A 622 12.20 -17.93 -36.56
N LEU A 623 11.39 -16.89 -36.53
CA LEU A 623 11.89 -15.52 -36.54
C LEU A 623 12.75 -15.24 -35.29
N THR A 624 12.29 -15.70 -34.14
CA THR A 624 13.02 -15.63 -32.87
C THR A 624 14.39 -16.33 -33.00
N GLY A 625 14.42 -17.54 -33.56
CA GLY A 625 15.65 -18.28 -33.80
C GLY A 625 16.64 -17.56 -34.75
N GLN A 626 16.12 -16.90 -35.80
CA GLN A 626 16.94 -16.10 -36.71
C GLN A 626 17.63 -14.92 -36.03
N TYR A 627 16.95 -14.23 -35.07
CA TYR A 627 17.56 -13.17 -34.29
C TYR A 627 18.54 -13.71 -33.24
N LEU A 628 18.19 -14.78 -32.54
CA LEU A 628 19.07 -15.40 -31.54
C LEU A 628 20.35 -16.00 -32.13
N SER A 629 20.29 -16.48 -33.39
CA SER A 629 21.47 -17.00 -34.14
C SER A 629 22.33 -15.89 -34.75
N GLY A 630 21.84 -14.64 -34.79
CA GLY A 630 22.48 -13.54 -35.51
C GLY A 630 22.34 -13.62 -37.03
N THR A 631 21.56 -14.59 -37.58
CA THR A 631 21.26 -14.68 -39.02
C THR A 631 20.46 -13.47 -39.48
N ARG A 632 19.70 -12.90 -38.57
CA ARG A 632 18.97 -11.64 -38.70
C ARG A 632 19.35 -10.69 -37.60
N GLU A 633 19.61 -9.44 -37.95
CA GLU A 633 19.94 -8.40 -36.98
C GLU A 633 19.28 -7.05 -37.36
N ILE A 634 19.09 -6.17 -36.37
CA ILE A 634 18.76 -4.78 -36.61
C ILE A 634 20.09 -4.03 -36.76
N ALA A 635 20.45 -3.67 -37.98
CA ALA A 635 21.74 -3.04 -38.27
C ALA A 635 21.89 -1.71 -37.53
N VAL A 636 23.01 -1.53 -36.87
CA VAL A 636 23.39 -0.23 -36.27
C VAL A 636 23.76 0.72 -37.43
N PRO A 637 23.11 1.89 -37.58
CA PRO A 637 23.42 2.83 -38.63
C PRO A 637 24.91 3.24 -38.62
N PRO A 638 25.64 3.13 -39.75
CA PRO A 638 27.04 3.52 -39.79
C PRO A 638 27.28 5.00 -39.67
N TYR A 639 26.24 5.81 -39.93
CA TYR A 639 26.27 7.27 -39.82
C TYR A 639 25.29 7.75 -38.77
N ARG A 640 25.75 8.70 -37.94
CA ARG A 640 24.93 9.41 -36.94
C ARG A 640 24.75 10.84 -37.36
N ILE A 641 23.51 11.37 -37.22
CA ILE A 641 23.23 12.78 -37.46
C ILE A 641 23.94 13.60 -36.38
N PRO A 642 24.83 14.54 -36.72
CA PRO A 642 25.50 15.36 -35.74
C PRO A 642 24.51 16.34 -35.07
N GLY A 643 24.60 16.50 -33.76
CA GLY A 643 23.84 17.53 -33.05
C GLY A 643 24.28 18.94 -33.40
N ASN A 644 23.34 19.89 -33.42
CA ASN A 644 23.67 21.31 -33.58
C ASN A 644 23.80 21.95 -32.18
N PRO A 645 24.98 22.45 -31.77
CA PRO A 645 25.19 23.06 -30.46
C PRO A 645 24.33 24.32 -30.21
N GLU A 646 23.87 24.98 -31.27
CA GLU A 646 23.02 26.17 -31.18
C GLU A 646 21.55 25.83 -31.00
N LYS A 647 21.16 24.57 -31.27
CA LYS A 647 19.78 24.08 -31.15
C LYS A 647 19.67 23.06 -30.01
N GLN A 648 19.49 23.57 -28.82
CA GLN A 648 19.41 22.76 -27.62
C GLN A 648 18.26 23.22 -26.73
N LEU A 649 17.62 22.24 -26.07
CA LEU A 649 16.71 22.42 -24.96
C LEU A 649 17.47 22.08 -23.67
N ILE A 650 17.57 23.03 -22.74
CA ILE A 650 18.35 22.87 -21.53
C ILE A 650 17.47 23.09 -20.31
N VAL A 651 17.40 22.06 -19.43
CA VAL A 651 16.80 22.15 -18.09
C VAL A 651 17.92 22.24 -17.07
N ARG A 652 17.94 23.28 -16.24
CA ARG A 652 18.96 23.47 -15.20
C ARG A 652 18.37 23.33 -13.81
N GLY A 653 19.14 22.74 -12.91
CA GLY A 653 18.83 22.70 -11.50
C GLY A 653 17.60 21.88 -11.16
N ALA A 654 17.39 20.74 -11.81
CA ALA A 654 16.30 19.82 -11.48
C ALA A 654 16.58 19.11 -10.16
N THR A 655 15.68 19.25 -9.16
CA THR A 655 15.83 18.71 -7.81
C THR A 655 14.63 17.89 -7.34
N GLY A 656 13.74 17.46 -8.25
CA GLY A 656 12.60 16.63 -7.92
C GLY A 656 13.01 15.24 -7.42
N ASN A 657 12.34 14.71 -6.40
CA ASN A 657 12.57 13.38 -5.81
C ASN A 657 14.08 13.15 -5.50
N ASN A 658 14.70 12.20 -6.20
CA ASN A 658 16.11 11.85 -6.02
C ASN A 658 17.11 12.64 -6.91
N LEU A 659 16.63 13.59 -7.70
CA LEU A 659 17.51 14.42 -8.52
C LEU A 659 18.29 15.41 -7.66
N GLN A 660 19.60 15.50 -7.91
CA GLN A 660 20.52 16.37 -7.17
C GLN A 660 21.08 17.44 -8.12
N ASP A 661 20.35 18.55 -8.26
CA ASP A 661 20.75 19.71 -9.08
C ASP A 661 21.16 19.33 -10.53
N VAL A 662 20.33 18.48 -11.16
CA VAL A 662 20.66 17.91 -12.47
C VAL A 662 20.46 18.93 -13.58
N THR A 663 21.47 19.09 -14.43
CA THR A 663 21.36 19.82 -15.70
C THR A 663 21.24 18.84 -16.85
N LEU A 664 20.14 18.95 -17.61
CA LEU A 664 19.85 18.16 -18.81
C LEU A 664 20.00 19.04 -20.04
N SER A 665 20.82 18.64 -21.01
CA SER A 665 20.97 19.28 -22.31
C SER A 665 20.56 18.32 -23.41
N LEU A 666 19.53 18.68 -24.17
CA LEU A 666 18.95 17.89 -25.25
C LEU A 666 19.18 18.58 -26.59
N PRO A 667 20.02 18.03 -27.48
CA PRO A 667 20.18 18.52 -28.84
C PRO A 667 18.89 18.32 -29.65
N LEU A 668 18.35 19.36 -30.27
CA LEU A 668 17.12 19.29 -31.04
C LEU A 668 17.31 18.67 -32.41
N GLY A 669 16.24 18.04 -32.94
CA GLY A 669 16.23 17.38 -34.25
C GLY A 669 16.87 15.99 -34.26
N LEU A 670 17.05 15.39 -33.12
CA LEU A 670 17.64 14.05 -32.96
C LEU A 670 16.70 13.08 -32.24
N PHE A 671 16.93 11.78 -32.42
CA PHE A 671 16.38 10.75 -31.56
C PHE A 671 17.24 10.62 -30.30
N ILE A 672 16.64 10.89 -29.16
CA ILE A 672 17.33 10.93 -27.86
C ILE A 672 16.78 9.83 -26.95
N ALA A 673 17.65 8.94 -26.48
CA ALA A 673 17.31 7.89 -25.53
C ALA A 673 17.74 8.28 -24.10
N ILE A 674 16.81 8.26 -23.15
CA ILE A 674 17.09 8.44 -21.72
C ILE A 674 17.16 7.07 -21.06
N THR A 675 18.35 6.68 -20.63
CA THR A 675 18.64 5.34 -20.10
C THR A 675 19.12 5.38 -18.64
N GLY A 676 19.20 4.24 -18.02
CA GLY A 676 19.69 4.06 -16.64
C GLY A 676 18.88 3.04 -15.86
N VAL A 677 19.40 2.61 -14.71
CA VAL A 677 18.74 1.63 -13.82
C VAL A 677 17.36 2.09 -13.34
N SER A 678 16.52 1.13 -12.94
CA SER A 678 15.22 1.45 -12.32
C SER A 678 15.43 2.34 -11.09
N GLY A 679 14.53 3.33 -10.87
CA GLY A 679 14.64 4.27 -9.75
C GLY A 679 15.72 5.36 -9.90
N SER A 680 16.48 5.42 -11.02
CA SER A 680 17.57 6.42 -11.19
C SER A 680 17.11 7.87 -11.39
N GLY A 681 15.80 8.12 -11.52
CA GLY A 681 15.24 9.47 -11.69
C GLY A 681 14.88 9.85 -13.13
N LYS A 682 14.96 8.91 -14.11
CA LYS A 682 14.61 9.18 -15.53
C LYS A 682 13.23 9.80 -15.69
N SER A 683 12.21 9.14 -15.13
CA SER A 683 10.81 9.64 -15.20
C SER A 683 10.61 10.93 -14.43
N THR A 684 11.30 11.14 -13.32
CA THR A 684 11.26 12.39 -12.57
C THR A 684 11.80 13.55 -13.41
N LEU A 685 12.90 13.32 -14.13
CA LEU A 685 13.53 14.35 -14.98
C LEU A 685 12.70 14.66 -16.22
N ILE A 686 12.19 13.62 -16.90
CA ILE A 686 11.46 13.79 -18.16
C ILE A 686 9.97 14.04 -17.89
N ASN A 687 9.26 13.08 -17.31
CA ASN A 687 7.80 13.15 -17.15
C ASN A 687 7.38 14.06 -15.99
N GLY A 688 8.19 14.13 -14.91
CA GLY A 688 7.91 14.98 -13.75
C GLY A 688 8.41 16.41 -13.86
N THR A 689 9.44 16.69 -14.66
CA THR A 689 10.03 18.03 -14.78
C THR A 689 9.88 18.62 -16.18
N LEU A 690 10.51 18.03 -17.19
CA LEU A 690 10.54 18.59 -18.54
C LEU A 690 9.16 18.63 -19.20
N MET A 691 8.43 17.52 -19.17
CA MET A 691 7.13 17.40 -19.83
C MET A 691 6.09 18.40 -19.31
N PRO A 692 5.89 18.58 -17.98
CA PRO A 692 4.95 19.56 -17.44
C PRO A 692 5.34 21.01 -17.82
N ILE A 693 6.64 21.34 -17.82
CA ILE A 693 7.11 22.67 -18.25
C ILE A 693 6.74 22.91 -19.72
N ALA A 694 7.12 21.96 -20.59
CA ALA A 694 6.88 22.08 -22.03
C ALA A 694 5.36 22.11 -22.34
N ALA A 695 4.57 21.28 -21.68
CA ALA A 695 3.11 21.28 -21.85
C ALA A 695 2.46 22.60 -21.42
N ARG A 696 2.95 23.21 -20.34
CA ARG A 696 2.44 24.50 -19.87
C ARG A 696 2.79 25.63 -20.84
N GLU A 697 4.03 25.71 -21.25
CA GLU A 697 4.52 26.84 -22.09
C GLU A 697 4.08 26.69 -23.55
N LEU A 698 4.14 25.48 -24.13
CA LEU A 698 3.83 25.24 -25.54
C LEU A 698 2.36 24.92 -25.79
N ASN A 699 1.78 24.04 -24.96
CA ASN A 699 0.41 23.56 -25.16
C ASN A 699 -0.63 24.32 -24.29
N ARG A 700 -0.19 25.29 -23.45
CA ARG A 700 -1.04 26.04 -22.49
C ARG A 700 -1.80 25.13 -21.51
N ALA A 701 -1.20 24.01 -21.10
CA ALA A 701 -1.77 23.10 -20.12
C ALA A 701 -1.63 23.69 -18.70
N THR A 702 -2.74 24.08 -18.08
CA THR A 702 -2.75 24.79 -16.77
C THR A 702 -2.78 23.82 -15.58
N THR A 703 -2.97 22.53 -15.79
CA THR A 703 -3.17 21.54 -14.71
C THR A 703 -1.92 20.76 -14.30
N LEU A 704 -0.84 20.86 -15.08
CA LEU A 704 0.39 20.11 -14.84
C LEU A 704 1.38 20.94 -13.99
N THR A 705 1.82 20.37 -12.87
CA THR A 705 2.84 20.99 -11.99
C THR A 705 4.18 20.31 -12.23
N ALA A 706 5.19 21.07 -12.58
CA ALA A 706 6.55 20.57 -12.75
C ALA A 706 7.20 20.32 -11.39
N ALA A 707 8.05 19.29 -11.31
CA ALA A 707 8.96 19.11 -10.19
C ALA A 707 9.95 20.31 -10.11
N PRO A 708 10.54 20.59 -8.93
CA PRO A 708 11.40 21.77 -8.76
C PRO A 708 12.58 21.79 -9.71
N TYR A 709 12.82 22.95 -10.34
CA TYR A 709 13.93 23.25 -11.24
C TYR A 709 14.29 24.73 -11.17
N GLN A 710 15.47 25.09 -11.64
CA GLN A 710 15.91 26.52 -11.62
C GLN A 710 15.51 27.25 -12.89
N LYS A 711 15.82 26.71 -14.08
CA LYS A 711 15.62 27.37 -15.37
C LYS A 711 15.47 26.39 -16.50
N ILE A 712 14.70 26.80 -17.54
CA ILE A 712 14.65 26.10 -18.83
C ILE A 712 15.04 27.08 -19.93
N GLU A 713 15.76 26.63 -20.96
CA GLU A 713 16.26 27.41 -22.11
C GLU A 713 15.95 26.65 -23.40
N GLY A 714 15.62 27.37 -24.47
CA GLY A 714 15.42 26.81 -25.82
C GLY A 714 14.04 26.28 -26.12
N LEU A 715 13.02 26.52 -25.28
CA LEU A 715 11.62 26.19 -25.55
C LEU A 715 11.04 26.94 -26.74
N ASP A 716 11.52 28.12 -27.01
CA ASP A 716 11.14 28.96 -28.16
C ASP A 716 11.46 28.34 -29.51
N GLN A 717 12.28 27.29 -29.53
CA GLN A 717 12.63 26.52 -30.73
C GLN A 717 11.65 25.34 -30.99
N LEU A 718 10.62 25.19 -30.17
CA LEU A 718 9.63 24.10 -30.24
C LEU A 718 8.22 24.67 -30.38
N ASP A 719 7.40 24.03 -31.20
CA ASP A 719 6.00 24.45 -31.42
C ASP A 719 5.03 23.83 -30.43
N LYS A 720 5.24 22.57 -30.08
CA LYS A 720 4.35 21.80 -29.17
C LYS A 720 5.08 20.60 -28.57
N VAL A 721 4.52 20.05 -27.52
CA VAL A 721 4.92 18.77 -26.95
C VAL A 721 3.76 17.76 -27.07
N ILE A 722 4.10 16.51 -27.39
CA ILE A 722 3.16 15.38 -27.43
C ILE A 722 3.70 14.33 -26.46
N ASP A 723 2.86 13.94 -25.54
CA ASP A 723 3.14 12.85 -24.61
C ASP A 723 2.49 11.57 -25.12
N ILE A 724 3.26 10.48 -25.13
CA ILE A 724 2.79 9.15 -25.51
C ILE A 724 3.20 8.21 -24.39
N ASP A 725 2.23 7.86 -23.55
CA ASP A 725 2.38 6.97 -22.41
C ASP A 725 1.86 5.57 -22.73
N GLN A 726 2.23 4.57 -21.90
CA GLN A 726 1.83 3.17 -22.05
C GLN A 726 0.40 2.92 -21.61
#